data_13581fdb1d8c7770be2882ceb2ebb6f2
#
_entry.id   13581fdb1d8c7770be2882ceb2ebb6f2
#
_cell.length_a   1.000
_cell.length_b   1.000
_cell.length_c   1.000
_cell.angle_alpha   90.00
_cell.angle_beta   90.00
_cell.angle_gamma   90.00
#
_symmetry.space_group_name_H-M   'P 1'
#
loop_
_entity.id
_entity.type
_entity.pdbx_description
1 polymer ?
#
loop_
_entity_poly.entity_id
_entity_poly.type
_entity_poly.pdbx_seq_one_letter_code
_entity_poly.pdbx_strand_id
1 'polypeptide(L)'
;MSLMLEPNPTQIKEERIYAEMGLTDEEFAMVEKILGRLPNYTETGLFSVMWSEHCSYKNSKPVLRKFPTTGERVLQGPGEGAGIVDIGDNQAVVFKMESHNHPSAIEPYQGAATGVGGIIRDVFSMGARPVALLNSLRFGELQSPRVKYLFEEVVAGIAGYGNCIGIPTVGGEVQFDPCYEGNPLVNAMCVGLINHEDIKKGQAHGAGNTVMYVGASTGRDGIHGATFASEELSESSEAKRPAVQVGDPFMEKLLIEACLELIQSDALVGIQDMGAAGLTSSSAEMASKAGMGIEMYLDDVPQRETGMTPYEMMLSESQERMLIVVKKGREQEIVDLFEKYGLAAVTMGKVTEDKMLRLFHKGEKVAEVPADALAEEAPIYHKPSKEAAYFAEFQAMKMETPKVENYKETLFALLQQPTIASKEWVYDQYDYQVRTSTVVTPGSDAAVVRVRGTEKGLAMTTDCNSRYIYLDPEVGGKIAVAEAARNIVCSGGEPLAITDCLNFGNPEKPEIFWQIEKSVDGMSEACRTLQTPVIGGNVSMYNERSGEAVYPTPTVGMVGLVHDLKHVTTQEFKQAGDLVYVIGETKAEFGGSELQKMIHGKIFGQSPSIDLDVELKRQKQVLAAIQAGLIQSAHDVAEGGLAVAITESAIGAKGLGATVKLDGEATAALFAESQSRFVITVKRENKEAFEKAVEAIQVGEVTNTNEVTIHNEENEVLLTANVDEMRKAWKGAIPCLLK
;
A
#
# COMPACT_ATOMS: atom_id res chain seq x y z
N MET A 1 27.71 27.62 19.84
CA MET A 1 27.88 26.65 18.78
C MET A 1 28.55 27.35 17.61
N SER A 2 29.71 26.88 17.16
CA SER A 2 30.36 27.38 15.95
C SER A 2 29.41 27.10 14.79
N LEU A 3 29.01 28.14 14.05
CA LEU A 3 28.39 27.98 12.74
C LEU A 3 29.37 27.13 11.91
N MET A 4 29.05 25.87 11.65
CA MET A 4 29.80 25.12 10.65
C MET A 4 29.58 25.86 9.33
N LEU A 5 30.64 26.39 8.76
CA LEU A 5 30.62 27.00 7.44
C LEU A 5 30.33 25.87 6.46
N GLU A 6 29.26 26.04 5.67
CA GLU A 6 28.94 25.12 4.59
C GLU A 6 30.13 24.96 3.63
N PRO A 7 30.43 23.74 3.15
CA PRO A 7 31.50 23.52 2.17
C PRO A 7 31.27 24.37 0.91
N ASN A 8 32.33 24.96 0.40
CA ASN A 8 32.26 25.68 -0.87
C ASN A 8 32.18 24.70 -2.07
N PRO A 9 31.78 25.15 -3.28
CA PRO A 9 31.63 24.28 -4.44
C PRO A 9 32.88 23.47 -4.82
N THR A 10 34.09 24.01 -4.60
CA THR A 10 35.32 23.30 -4.90
C THR A 10 35.56 22.17 -3.89
N GLN A 11 35.34 22.45 -2.58
CA GLN A 11 35.41 21.42 -1.55
C GLN A 11 34.40 20.28 -1.78
N ILE A 12 33.17 20.61 -2.15
CA ILE A 12 32.14 19.60 -2.47
C ILE A 12 32.64 18.62 -3.52
N LYS A 13 33.31 19.13 -4.57
CA LYS A 13 33.87 18.31 -5.66
C LYS A 13 35.11 17.53 -5.22
N GLU A 14 36.08 18.19 -4.64
CA GLU A 14 37.39 17.61 -4.32
C GLU A 14 37.31 16.58 -3.18
N GLU A 15 36.51 16.86 -2.14
CA GLU A 15 36.29 15.98 -1.00
C GLU A 15 35.16 14.97 -1.23
N ARG A 16 34.50 15.01 -2.42
CA ARG A 16 33.37 14.14 -2.81
C ARG A 16 32.21 14.17 -1.84
N ILE A 17 31.92 15.31 -1.25
CA ILE A 17 30.80 15.48 -0.30
C ILE A 17 29.46 15.11 -0.95
N TYR A 18 29.30 15.34 -2.27
CA TYR A 18 28.12 14.91 -3.01
C TYR A 18 27.88 13.39 -2.95
N ALA A 19 28.93 12.57 -2.80
CA ALA A 19 28.78 11.11 -2.67
C ALA A 19 28.22 10.73 -1.31
N GLU A 20 28.58 11.46 -0.25
CA GLU A 20 27.98 11.28 1.08
C GLU A 20 26.50 11.69 1.09
N MET A 21 26.10 12.60 0.20
CA MET A 21 24.69 12.97 0.00
C MET A 21 23.92 11.96 -0.86
N GLY A 22 24.58 11.01 -1.55
CA GLY A 22 23.97 9.97 -2.35
C GLY A 22 24.02 10.16 -3.87
N LEU A 23 24.74 11.17 -4.38
CA LEU A 23 25.00 11.31 -5.81
C LEU A 23 26.22 10.50 -6.26
N THR A 24 26.11 9.83 -7.40
CA THR A 24 27.28 9.20 -8.05
C THR A 24 28.19 10.23 -8.71
N ASP A 25 29.43 9.84 -9.04
CA ASP A 25 30.36 10.70 -9.79
C ASP A 25 29.79 11.16 -11.13
N GLU A 26 29.06 10.26 -11.81
CA GLU A 26 28.40 10.54 -13.09
C GLU A 26 27.24 11.51 -12.91
N GLU A 27 26.42 11.31 -11.89
CA GLU A 27 25.30 12.21 -11.58
C GLU A 27 25.80 13.61 -11.21
N PHE A 28 26.85 13.72 -10.40
CA PHE A 28 27.45 15.02 -10.07
C PHE A 28 28.01 15.74 -11.31
N ALA A 29 28.66 15.02 -12.23
CA ALA A 29 29.11 15.58 -13.50
C ALA A 29 27.95 16.04 -14.39
N MET A 30 26.81 15.34 -14.36
CA MET A 30 25.58 15.78 -15.03
C MET A 30 25.04 17.09 -14.42
N VAL A 31 25.02 17.21 -13.09
CA VAL A 31 24.62 18.45 -12.39
C VAL A 31 25.51 19.62 -12.79
N GLU A 32 26.83 19.44 -12.78
CA GLU A 32 27.79 20.46 -13.22
C GLU A 32 27.51 20.92 -14.67
N LYS A 33 27.21 19.97 -15.57
CA LYS A 33 26.86 20.26 -16.97
C LYS A 33 25.54 21.03 -17.10
N ILE A 34 24.51 20.65 -16.34
CA ILE A 34 23.20 21.30 -16.36
C ILE A 34 23.32 22.75 -15.88
N LEU A 35 24.04 22.99 -14.80
CA LEU A 35 24.21 24.31 -14.22
C LEU A 35 25.24 25.17 -14.98
N GLY A 36 26.11 24.56 -15.75
CA GLY A 36 27.25 25.23 -16.41
C GLY A 36 28.31 25.77 -15.43
N ARG A 37 28.23 25.33 -14.17
CA ARG A 37 29.11 25.66 -13.04
C ARG A 37 29.04 24.59 -11.97
N LEU A 38 29.95 24.63 -11.01
CA LEU A 38 29.85 23.77 -9.82
C LEU A 38 28.60 24.16 -9.00
N PRO A 39 27.83 23.18 -8.51
CA PRO A 39 26.74 23.44 -7.58
C PRO A 39 27.26 23.84 -6.21
N ASN A 40 26.54 24.69 -5.49
CA ASN A 40 26.78 24.96 -4.09
C ASN A 40 26.19 23.87 -3.19
N TYR A 41 26.35 23.99 -1.87
CA TYR A 41 25.91 22.97 -0.92
C TYR A 41 24.38 22.72 -0.96
N THR A 42 23.59 23.79 -0.98
CA THR A 42 22.13 23.71 -1.09
C THR A 42 21.73 23.07 -2.42
N GLU A 43 22.26 23.52 -3.56
CA GLU A 43 21.96 22.96 -4.88
C GLU A 43 22.32 21.46 -4.97
N THR A 44 23.48 21.08 -4.42
CA THR A 44 23.90 19.67 -4.38
C THR A 44 22.86 18.83 -3.61
N GLY A 45 22.36 19.34 -2.46
CA GLY A 45 21.31 18.71 -1.69
C GLY A 45 19.99 18.56 -2.46
N LEU A 46 19.57 19.62 -3.20
CA LEU A 46 18.36 19.57 -4.00
C LEU A 46 18.42 18.43 -5.05
N PHE A 47 19.53 18.35 -5.80
CA PHE A 47 19.71 17.27 -6.78
C PHE A 47 19.81 15.90 -6.11
N SER A 48 20.55 15.79 -5.02
CA SER A 48 20.74 14.54 -4.29
C SER A 48 19.41 13.91 -3.88
N VAL A 49 18.54 14.68 -3.24
CA VAL A 49 17.26 14.15 -2.77
C VAL A 49 16.30 13.89 -3.92
N MET A 50 16.22 14.78 -4.93
CA MET A 50 15.32 14.61 -6.06
C MET A 50 15.75 13.49 -7.02
N TRP A 51 17.05 13.20 -7.10
CA TRP A 51 17.58 12.11 -7.93
C TRP A 51 17.78 10.81 -7.13
N SER A 52 17.32 10.72 -5.89
CA SER A 52 17.22 9.46 -5.16
C SER A 52 16.26 8.50 -5.87
N GLU A 53 16.40 7.19 -5.67
CA GLU A 53 15.46 6.21 -6.24
C GLU A 53 14.03 6.48 -5.74
N HIS A 54 13.90 6.85 -4.47
CA HIS A 54 12.60 7.10 -3.86
C HIS A 54 11.83 8.25 -4.52
N CYS A 55 12.50 9.35 -4.92
CA CYS A 55 11.85 10.50 -5.56
C CYS A 55 11.76 10.37 -7.08
N SER A 56 12.81 9.89 -7.75
CA SER A 56 12.91 9.92 -9.21
C SER A 56 12.50 8.62 -9.90
N TYR A 57 12.46 7.52 -9.15
CA TYR A 57 12.29 6.16 -9.74
C TYR A 57 13.32 5.86 -10.83
N LYS A 58 14.56 6.37 -10.67
CA LYS A 58 15.60 6.34 -11.72
C LYS A 58 15.93 4.93 -12.21
N ASN A 59 15.81 3.91 -11.38
CA ASN A 59 16.04 2.51 -11.75
C ASN A 59 14.75 1.79 -12.19
N SER A 60 13.61 2.12 -11.57
CA SER A 60 12.34 1.41 -11.77
C SER A 60 11.45 1.99 -12.87
N LYS A 61 11.58 3.26 -13.21
CA LYS A 61 10.73 3.96 -14.20
C LYS A 61 10.58 3.21 -15.55
N PRO A 62 11.64 2.59 -16.15
CA PRO A 62 11.47 1.80 -17.36
C PRO A 62 10.54 0.59 -17.21
N VAL A 63 10.53 -0.04 -16.03
CA VAL A 63 9.69 -1.20 -15.73
C VAL A 63 8.26 -0.75 -15.45
N LEU A 64 8.07 0.32 -14.67
CA LEU A 64 6.75 0.87 -14.33
C LEU A 64 5.93 1.29 -15.58
N ARG A 65 6.59 1.70 -16.65
CA ARG A 65 5.93 2.05 -17.92
C ARG A 65 5.18 0.88 -18.58
N LYS A 66 5.39 -0.35 -18.13
CA LYS A 66 4.68 -1.54 -18.62
C LYS A 66 3.25 -1.65 -18.08
N PHE A 67 2.95 -1.01 -16.95
CA PHE A 67 1.61 -1.02 -16.36
C PHE A 67 0.56 -0.39 -17.26
N PRO A 68 -0.64 -0.98 -17.37
CA PRO A 68 -1.80 -0.32 -17.96
C PRO A 68 -2.31 0.74 -16.96
N THR A 69 -2.27 2.01 -17.37
CA THR A 69 -2.62 3.16 -16.49
C THR A 69 -3.86 3.91 -16.92
N THR A 70 -4.53 3.44 -17.99
CA THR A 70 -5.72 4.08 -18.56
C THR A 70 -6.90 3.13 -18.57
N GLY A 71 -8.10 3.67 -18.50
CA GLY A 71 -9.36 2.93 -18.53
C GLY A 71 -10.55 3.88 -18.65
N GLU A 72 -11.71 3.36 -18.98
CA GLU A 72 -12.94 4.15 -19.21
C GLU A 72 -13.29 5.04 -17.99
N ARG A 73 -13.08 4.50 -16.78
CA ARG A 73 -13.40 5.18 -15.52
C ARG A 73 -12.22 5.96 -14.91
N VAL A 74 -11.02 5.90 -15.49
CA VAL A 74 -9.84 6.59 -14.95
C VAL A 74 -9.90 8.08 -15.28
N LEU A 75 -10.07 8.92 -14.29
CA LEU A 75 -10.04 10.37 -14.42
C LEU A 75 -8.64 10.95 -14.22
N GLN A 76 -7.84 10.30 -13.36
CA GLN A 76 -6.44 10.63 -13.12
C GLN A 76 -5.65 9.34 -12.92
N GLY A 77 -4.67 9.09 -13.77
CA GLY A 77 -3.66 8.05 -13.62
C GLY A 77 -2.44 8.53 -12.83
N PRO A 78 -1.29 7.80 -12.89
CA PRO A 78 -0.06 8.19 -12.21
C PRO A 78 0.45 9.59 -12.62
N GLY A 79 1.16 10.27 -11.72
CA GLY A 79 1.79 11.58 -11.96
C GLY A 79 1.28 12.73 -11.08
N GLU A 80 0.22 12.50 -10.30
CA GLU A 80 -0.27 13.40 -9.26
C GLU A 80 -0.21 12.70 -7.89
N GLY A 81 -0.66 13.38 -6.82
CA GLY A 81 -0.64 12.85 -5.46
C GLY A 81 -1.31 11.48 -5.34
N ALA A 82 -2.48 11.31 -5.95
CA ALA A 82 -3.20 10.04 -5.99
C ALA A 82 -3.98 9.86 -7.29
N GLY A 83 -4.34 8.61 -7.63
CA GLY A 83 -5.18 8.30 -8.77
C GLY A 83 -6.68 8.51 -8.47
N ILE A 84 -7.47 8.74 -9.52
CA ILE A 84 -8.90 9.05 -9.42
C ILE A 84 -9.70 8.18 -10.39
N VAL A 85 -10.74 7.52 -9.88
CA VAL A 85 -11.63 6.64 -10.64
C VAL A 85 -13.08 7.07 -10.48
N ASP A 86 -13.79 7.22 -11.59
CA ASP A 86 -15.22 7.55 -11.61
C ASP A 86 -16.07 6.41 -11.01
N ILE A 87 -17.01 6.78 -10.15
CA ILE A 87 -18.00 5.86 -9.57
C ILE A 87 -19.45 6.24 -9.92
N GLY A 88 -19.64 7.11 -10.91
CA GLY A 88 -20.93 7.63 -11.35
C GLY A 88 -21.50 8.72 -10.45
N ASP A 89 -22.60 9.31 -10.89
CA ASP A 89 -23.33 10.38 -10.17
C ASP A 89 -22.46 11.63 -9.85
N ASN A 90 -21.54 11.98 -10.74
CA ASN A 90 -20.56 13.07 -10.56
C ASN A 90 -19.62 12.88 -9.37
N GLN A 91 -19.42 11.62 -8.94
CA GLN A 91 -18.54 11.23 -7.83
C GLN A 91 -17.38 10.38 -8.31
N ALA A 92 -16.27 10.47 -7.63
CA ALA A 92 -15.10 9.63 -7.87
C ALA A 92 -14.47 9.17 -6.56
N VAL A 93 -13.75 8.06 -6.63
CA VAL A 93 -12.89 7.56 -5.57
C VAL A 93 -11.43 7.92 -5.87
N VAL A 94 -10.74 8.41 -4.87
CA VAL A 94 -9.31 8.77 -4.90
C VAL A 94 -8.56 7.86 -3.97
N PHE A 95 -7.53 7.18 -4.44
CA PHE A 95 -6.75 6.32 -3.56
C PHE A 95 -5.31 6.13 -4.02
N LYS A 96 -4.45 5.88 -3.06
CA LYS A 96 -3.04 5.55 -3.23
C LYS A 96 -2.54 4.73 -2.05
N MET A 97 -1.50 3.94 -2.30
CA MET A 97 -0.71 3.25 -1.29
C MET A 97 0.74 3.73 -1.36
N GLU A 98 1.38 3.83 -0.19
CA GLU A 98 2.78 4.21 -0.07
C GLU A 98 3.49 3.43 1.02
N SER A 99 4.80 3.20 0.86
CA SER A 99 5.65 2.51 1.83
C SER A 99 6.31 3.48 2.81
N HIS A 100 6.47 3.01 4.05
CA HIS A 100 7.25 3.70 5.08
C HIS A 100 8.13 2.70 5.85
N ASN A 101 8.86 1.85 5.11
CA ASN A 101 9.58 0.68 5.63
C ASN A 101 10.80 1.06 6.46
N HIS A 102 11.76 1.80 5.88
CA HIS A 102 13.02 2.16 6.53
C HIS A 102 12.82 2.99 7.80
N PRO A 103 11.96 4.04 7.81
CA PRO A 103 11.65 4.76 9.03
C PRO A 103 11.07 3.86 10.12
N SER A 104 10.18 2.93 9.76
CA SER A 104 9.55 2.01 10.71
C SER A 104 10.51 0.96 11.27
N ALA A 105 11.59 0.63 10.57
CA ALA A 105 12.64 -0.26 11.08
C ALA A 105 13.46 0.38 12.22
N ILE A 106 13.54 1.71 12.26
CA ILE A 106 14.34 2.50 13.23
C ILE A 106 13.46 3.03 14.37
N GLU A 107 12.38 3.75 14.02
CA GLU A 107 11.39 4.33 14.93
C GLU A 107 10.00 3.82 14.55
N PRO A 108 9.61 2.62 14.97
CA PRO A 108 8.43 1.95 14.43
C PRO A 108 7.13 2.74 14.65
N TYR A 109 6.95 3.38 15.82
CA TYR A 109 5.77 4.20 16.07
C TYR A 109 5.71 5.41 15.12
N GLN A 110 6.75 6.24 15.11
CA GLN A 110 6.77 7.44 14.28
C GLN A 110 6.85 7.12 12.79
N GLY A 111 7.63 6.12 12.41
CA GLY A 111 7.71 5.65 11.03
C GLY A 111 6.36 5.22 10.48
N ALA A 112 5.60 4.43 11.23
CA ALA A 112 4.27 4.00 10.81
C ALA A 112 3.24 5.15 10.86
N ALA A 113 3.26 5.97 11.90
CA ALA A 113 2.38 7.12 12.06
C ALA A 113 2.51 8.11 10.90
N THR A 114 3.74 8.46 10.52
CA THR A 114 4.02 9.41 9.43
C THR A 114 3.75 8.81 8.04
N GLY A 115 3.83 7.49 7.89
CA GLY A 115 3.34 6.79 6.70
C GLY A 115 1.83 6.97 6.50
N VAL A 116 1.06 6.84 7.57
CA VAL A 116 -0.40 7.11 7.54
C VAL A 116 -0.67 8.58 7.23
N GLY A 117 0.04 9.52 7.86
CA GLY A 117 -0.12 10.96 7.60
C GLY A 117 0.20 11.34 6.16
N GLY A 118 1.32 10.87 5.62
CA GLY A 118 1.74 11.15 4.24
C GLY A 118 0.71 10.71 3.21
N ILE A 119 0.19 9.50 3.34
CA ILE A 119 -0.78 8.99 2.36
C ILE A 119 -2.15 9.69 2.46
N ILE A 120 -2.52 10.19 3.64
CA ILE A 120 -3.72 11.01 3.82
C ILE A 120 -3.56 12.35 3.08
N ARG A 121 -2.38 13.00 3.19
CA ARG A 121 -2.09 14.26 2.50
C ARG A 121 -2.15 14.12 0.98
N ASP A 122 -1.61 13.06 0.42
CA ASP A 122 -1.71 12.75 -1.00
C ASP A 122 -3.17 12.72 -1.48
N VAL A 123 -4.05 12.09 -0.72
CA VAL A 123 -5.47 11.97 -1.08
C VAL A 123 -6.20 13.29 -0.99
N PHE A 124 -6.04 14.06 0.10
CA PHE A 124 -6.78 15.32 0.21
C PHE A 124 -6.18 16.45 -0.64
N SER A 125 -4.90 16.39 -1.03
CA SER A 125 -4.30 17.33 -1.98
C SER A 125 -4.99 17.28 -3.35
N MET A 126 -5.56 16.12 -3.72
CA MET A 126 -6.37 15.96 -4.93
C MET A 126 -7.77 16.60 -4.83
N GLY A 127 -8.17 17.03 -3.65
CA GLY A 127 -9.51 17.58 -3.35
C GLY A 127 -10.45 16.59 -2.67
N ALA A 128 -10.00 15.36 -2.43
CA ALA A 128 -10.83 14.31 -1.88
C ALA A 128 -10.89 14.34 -0.35
N ARG A 129 -12.07 14.06 0.21
CA ARG A 129 -12.19 13.78 1.65
C ARG A 129 -11.76 12.35 1.94
N PRO A 130 -10.72 12.12 2.75
CA PRO A 130 -10.34 10.78 3.21
C PRO A 130 -11.50 10.12 3.97
N VAL A 131 -11.83 8.87 3.64
CA VAL A 131 -12.95 8.11 4.22
C VAL A 131 -12.55 6.76 4.77
N ALA A 132 -11.39 6.21 4.38
CA ALA A 132 -10.91 4.93 4.86
C ALA A 132 -9.39 4.81 4.78
N LEU A 133 -8.81 4.04 5.71
CA LEU A 133 -7.41 3.64 5.74
C LEU A 133 -7.32 2.11 5.73
N LEU A 134 -6.28 1.59 5.08
CA LEU A 134 -5.87 0.19 5.12
C LEU A 134 -4.34 0.14 5.23
N ASN A 135 -3.81 -1.01 5.65
CA ASN A 135 -2.36 -1.22 5.71
C ASN A 135 -2.00 -2.60 5.17
N SER A 136 -0.81 -2.73 4.61
CA SER A 136 -0.17 -4.02 4.39
C SER A 136 1.13 -4.07 5.19
N LEU A 137 1.18 -4.98 6.14
CA LEU A 137 2.25 -5.08 7.13
C LEU A 137 2.96 -6.43 7.01
N ARG A 138 4.30 -6.40 7.06
CA ARG A 138 5.15 -7.60 7.04
C ARG A 138 6.15 -7.54 8.17
N PHE A 139 6.27 -8.64 8.91
CA PHE A 139 7.20 -8.77 10.03
C PHE A 139 7.91 -10.12 9.99
N GLY A 140 9.04 -10.21 10.69
CA GLY A 140 9.69 -11.47 11.01
C GLY A 140 8.85 -12.35 11.94
N GLU A 141 9.46 -13.38 12.49
CA GLU A 141 8.77 -14.31 13.39
C GLU A 141 8.55 -13.68 14.78
N LEU A 142 7.33 -13.78 15.31
CA LEU A 142 6.93 -13.18 16.60
C LEU A 142 7.62 -13.81 17.83
N GLN A 143 8.44 -14.83 17.66
CA GLN A 143 9.31 -15.35 18.72
C GLN A 143 10.47 -14.43 19.06
N SER A 144 10.89 -13.58 18.10
CA SER A 144 11.96 -12.60 18.28
C SER A 144 11.47 -11.40 19.10
N PRO A 145 12.15 -11.02 20.21
CA PRO A 145 11.79 -9.82 20.98
C PRO A 145 11.82 -8.53 20.16
N ARG A 146 12.74 -8.44 19.19
CA ARG A 146 12.83 -7.27 18.31
C ARG A 146 11.60 -7.20 17.40
N VAL A 147 11.16 -8.33 16.84
CA VAL A 147 9.98 -8.38 15.98
C VAL A 147 8.72 -8.04 16.77
N LYS A 148 8.56 -8.53 18.00
CA LYS A 148 7.45 -8.14 18.88
C LYS A 148 7.39 -6.62 19.05
N TYR A 149 8.50 -6.02 19.42
CA TYR A 149 8.62 -4.56 19.59
C TYR A 149 8.24 -3.81 18.30
N LEU A 150 8.79 -4.21 17.14
CA LEU A 150 8.47 -3.59 15.87
C LEU A 150 6.98 -3.72 15.53
N PHE A 151 6.41 -4.90 15.74
CA PHE A 151 5.00 -5.17 15.46
C PHE A 151 4.07 -4.34 16.35
N GLU A 152 4.29 -4.35 17.67
CA GLU A 152 3.49 -3.60 18.63
C GLU A 152 3.54 -2.09 18.37
N GLU A 153 4.73 -1.52 18.17
CA GLU A 153 4.90 -0.09 17.95
C GLU A 153 4.41 0.38 16.58
N VAL A 154 4.58 -0.41 15.52
CA VAL A 154 4.01 -0.09 14.20
C VAL A 154 2.48 -0.01 14.29
N VAL A 155 1.85 -1.02 14.87
CA VAL A 155 0.39 -1.03 15.04
C VAL A 155 -0.08 0.13 15.92
N ALA A 156 0.65 0.43 17.00
CA ALA A 156 0.36 1.57 17.87
C ALA A 156 0.50 2.92 17.14
N GLY A 157 1.51 3.07 16.27
CA GLY A 157 1.70 4.28 15.46
C GLY A 157 0.58 4.50 14.46
N ILE A 158 0.16 3.45 13.75
CA ILE A 158 -0.98 3.48 12.83
C ILE A 158 -2.27 3.85 13.59
N ALA A 159 -2.53 3.19 14.71
CA ALA A 159 -3.69 3.45 15.57
C ALA A 159 -3.67 4.89 16.09
N GLY A 160 -2.55 5.33 16.64
CA GLY A 160 -2.41 6.67 17.21
C GLY A 160 -2.70 7.76 16.21
N TYR A 161 -2.19 7.63 14.99
CA TYR A 161 -2.43 8.62 13.93
C TYR A 161 -3.86 8.57 13.39
N GLY A 162 -4.31 7.40 12.92
CA GLY A 162 -5.63 7.22 12.31
C GLY A 162 -6.79 7.52 13.26
N ASN A 163 -6.69 7.09 14.52
CA ASN A 163 -7.73 7.31 15.52
C ASN A 163 -7.85 8.79 15.89
N CYS A 164 -6.72 9.49 16.08
CA CYS A 164 -6.71 10.91 16.40
C CYS A 164 -7.30 11.76 15.28
N ILE A 165 -6.92 11.46 14.04
CA ILE A 165 -7.42 12.20 12.86
C ILE A 165 -8.90 11.91 12.57
N GLY A 166 -9.41 10.78 13.05
CA GLY A 166 -10.81 10.38 12.89
C GLY A 166 -11.15 9.88 11.49
N ILE A 167 -10.24 9.13 10.87
CA ILE A 167 -10.47 8.37 9.63
C ILE A 167 -10.44 6.89 9.98
N PRO A 168 -11.48 6.10 9.63
CA PRO A 168 -11.52 4.69 10.04
C PRO A 168 -10.47 3.87 9.33
N THR A 169 -9.71 3.05 10.07
CA THR A 169 -8.83 2.01 9.52
C THR A 169 -9.65 0.73 9.40
N VAL A 170 -10.13 0.44 8.19
CA VAL A 170 -11.21 -0.53 7.95
C VAL A 170 -10.74 -1.92 7.56
N GLY A 171 -9.48 -2.08 7.23
CA GLY A 171 -8.94 -3.36 6.76
C GLY A 171 -7.43 -3.33 6.58
N GLY A 172 -6.94 -4.30 5.83
CA GLY A 172 -5.54 -4.50 5.56
C GLY A 172 -5.11 -5.95 5.77
N GLU A 173 -3.84 -6.22 5.56
CA GLU A 173 -3.23 -7.53 5.79
C GLU A 173 -2.02 -7.44 6.72
N VAL A 174 -1.74 -8.52 7.42
CA VAL A 174 -0.54 -8.69 8.24
C VAL A 174 0.01 -10.08 8.04
N GLN A 175 1.24 -10.18 7.58
CA GLN A 175 1.91 -11.47 7.35
C GLN A 175 3.26 -11.54 8.08
N PHE A 176 3.71 -12.77 8.31
CA PHE A 176 4.91 -13.06 9.08
C PHE A 176 5.78 -14.06 8.33
N ASP A 177 7.04 -13.70 8.12
CA ASP A 177 8.02 -14.58 7.49
C ASP A 177 9.45 -14.19 7.94
N PRO A 178 10.36 -15.17 8.15
CA PRO A 178 11.73 -14.87 8.56
C PRO A 178 12.48 -13.86 7.70
N CYS A 179 12.13 -13.76 6.41
CA CYS A 179 12.80 -12.83 5.49
C CYS A 179 12.61 -11.36 5.86
N TYR A 180 11.61 -11.02 6.68
CA TYR A 180 11.35 -9.67 7.17
C TYR A 180 11.99 -9.37 8.54
N GLU A 181 12.81 -10.27 9.06
CA GLU A 181 13.49 -10.07 10.34
C GLU A 181 14.38 -8.81 10.30
N GLY A 182 14.01 -7.81 11.09
CA GLY A 182 14.75 -6.54 11.17
C GLY A 182 14.56 -5.56 9.99
N ASN A 183 13.79 -5.93 8.97
CA ASN A 183 13.34 -5.05 7.90
C ASN A 183 11.83 -5.22 7.67
N PRO A 184 10.99 -4.70 8.56
CA PRO A 184 9.55 -4.77 8.41
C PRO A 184 9.10 -3.98 7.18
N LEU A 185 8.03 -4.43 6.54
CA LEU A 185 7.36 -3.64 5.51
C LEU A 185 6.10 -3.02 6.11
N VAL A 186 5.98 -1.72 5.94
CA VAL A 186 4.85 -0.91 6.41
C VAL A 186 4.33 -0.11 5.23
N ASN A 187 3.22 -0.57 4.68
CA ASN A 187 2.57 0.10 3.55
C ASN A 187 1.20 0.62 4.02
N ALA A 188 0.95 1.90 3.81
CA ALA A 188 -0.29 2.56 4.19
C ALA A 188 -1.09 2.95 2.94
N MET A 189 -2.39 2.68 2.94
CA MET A 189 -3.32 3.04 1.88
C MET A 189 -4.39 3.97 2.43
N CYS A 190 -4.70 5.02 1.67
CA CYS A 190 -5.81 5.92 1.95
C CYS A 190 -6.79 5.95 0.79
N VAL A 191 -8.08 5.96 1.11
CA VAL A 191 -9.18 6.07 0.16
C VAL A 191 -10.01 7.31 0.51
N GLY A 192 -10.28 8.13 -0.50
CA GLY A 192 -11.09 9.35 -0.37
C GLY A 192 -12.22 9.40 -1.38
N LEU A 193 -13.19 10.28 -1.12
CA LEU A 193 -14.31 10.57 -2.01
C LEU A 193 -14.24 12.03 -2.46
N ILE A 194 -14.61 12.27 -3.72
CA ILE A 194 -14.57 13.58 -4.36
C ILE A 194 -15.70 13.72 -5.36
N ASN A 195 -16.21 14.95 -5.56
CA ASN A 195 -17.01 15.28 -6.74
C ASN A 195 -16.08 15.72 -7.87
N HIS A 196 -16.48 15.53 -9.12
CA HIS A 196 -15.63 15.83 -10.28
C HIS A 196 -15.17 17.30 -10.33
N GLU A 197 -16.02 18.26 -9.93
CA GLU A 197 -15.69 19.68 -9.90
C GLU A 197 -14.65 20.08 -8.86
N ASP A 198 -14.44 19.24 -7.84
CA ASP A 198 -13.51 19.51 -6.73
C ASP A 198 -12.08 19.02 -7.02
N ILE A 199 -11.85 18.32 -8.15
CA ILE A 199 -10.54 17.76 -8.51
C ILE A 199 -9.50 18.88 -8.63
N LYS A 200 -8.40 18.76 -7.88
CA LYS A 200 -7.25 19.68 -7.91
C LYS A 200 -5.99 18.95 -8.35
N LYS A 201 -4.99 19.73 -8.76
CA LYS A 201 -3.68 19.22 -9.21
C LYS A 201 -2.55 20.03 -8.60
N GLY A 202 -1.40 19.39 -8.45
CA GLY A 202 -0.17 20.01 -7.96
C GLY A 202 0.56 20.77 -9.06
N GLN A 203 0.02 21.91 -9.53
CA GLN A 203 0.55 22.68 -10.66
C GLN A 203 0.65 24.17 -10.35
N ALA A 204 1.80 24.78 -10.64
CA ALA A 204 2.06 26.21 -10.39
C ALA A 204 1.79 27.06 -11.64
N HIS A 205 0.51 27.21 -12.03
CA HIS A 205 0.13 28.01 -13.18
C HIS A 205 0.06 29.52 -12.91
N GLY A 206 0.32 30.30 -13.95
CA GLY A 206 0.10 31.74 -13.99
C GLY A 206 1.22 32.55 -13.36
N ALA A 207 2.09 33.14 -14.22
CA ALA A 207 3.17 34.00 -13.75
C ALA A 207 2.63 35.14 -12.86
N GLY A 208 3.32 35.37 -11.76
CA GLY A 208 2.94 36.36 -10.76
C GLY A 208 1.93 35.87 -9.72
N ASN A 209 1.35 34.69 -9.87
CA ASN A 209 0.56 34.06 -8.80
C ASN A 209 1.45 33.78 -7.58
N THR A 210 0.83 33.86 -6.42
CA THR A 210 1.54 33.79 -5.14
C THR A 210 1.74 32.33 -4.70
N VAL A 211 2.97 32.02 -4.29
CA VAL A 211 3.31 30.75 -3.64
C VAL A 211 3.20 30.93 -2.14
N MET A 212 2.42 30.08 -1.49
CA MET A 212 2.20 30.14 -0.05
C MET A 212 2.51 28.78 0.60
N TYR A 213 3.05 28.87 1.79
CA TYR A 213 3.27 27.75 2.72
C TYR A 213 2.12 27.70 3.72
N VAL A 214 1.52 26.53 3.95
CA VAL A 214 0.44 26.37 4.92
C VAL A 214 0.66 25.13 5.80
N GLY A 215 0.24 25.21 7.06
CA GLY A 215 0.31 24.09 8.01
C GLY A 215 1.33 24.28 9.14
N ALA A 216 1.98 23.19 9.55
CA ALA A 216 2.93 23.15 10.66
C ALA A 216 4.25 23.87 10.33
N SER A 217 5.01 24.26 11.35
CA SER A 217 6.33 24.87 11.17
C SER A 217 7.40 23.84 10.82
N THR A 218 8.36 24.23 10.01
CA THR A 218 9.50 23.40 9.57
C THR A 218 10.53 23.18 10.71
N GLY A 219 10.89 21.94 10.93
CA GLY A 219 11.96 21.53 11.85
C GLY A 219 13.10 20.82 11.13
N ARG A 220 14.09 20.29 11.88
CA ARG A 220 15.21 19.50 11.32
C ARG A 220 14.91 18.02 11.18
N ASP A 221 13.67 17.60 11.34
CA ASP A 221 13.25 16.21 11.17
C ASP A 221 13.14 15.82 9.69
N GLY A 222 13.47 14.58 9.39
CA GLY A 222 13.37 13.99 8.06
C GLY A 222 14.39 14.49 7.03
N ILE A 223 15.38 15.29 7.40
CA ILE A 223 16.44 15.70 6.48
C ILE A 223 17.18 14.45 5.97
N HIS A 224 17.24 14.28 4.64
CA HIS A 224 17.70 13.06 3.97
C HIS A 224 16.80 11.81 4.16
N GLY A 225 15.55 11.95 4.55
CA GLY A 225 14.62 10.82 4.68
C GLY A 225 14.48 10.03 3.37
N ALA A 226 14.27 10.70 2.25
CA ALA A 226 14.19 10.06 0.93
C ALA A 226 15.51 9.40 0.49
N THR A 227 16.66 9.97 0.85
CA THR A 227 17.98 9.35 0.62
C THR A 227 18.14 8.11 1.48
N PHE A 228 17.78 8.17 2.75
CA PHE A 228 17.80 7.03 3.67
C PHE A 228 16.87 5.88 3.19
N ALA A 229 15.72 6.20 2.64
CA ALA A 229 14.83 5.22 2.03
C ALA A 229 15.40 4.54 0.76
N SER A 230 16.53 5.02 0.25
CA SER A 230 17.26 4.48 -0.90
C SER A 230 18.61 3.83 -0.52
N GLU A 231 18.77 3.42 0.74
CA GLU A 231 19.97 2.75 1.27
C GLU A 231 19.59 1.42 1.94
N GLU A 232 20.52 0.46 1.99
CA GLU A 232 20.31 -0.79 2.74
C GLU A 232 20.39 -0.55 4.25
N LEU A 233 19.57 -1.28 5.02
CA LEU A 233 19.60 -1.25 6.48
C LEU A 233 20.85 -1.98 7.02
N SER A 234 21.48 -1.39 8.04
CA SER A 234 22.65 -1.93 8.72
C SER A 234 22.57 -1.72 10.24
N GLU A 235 23.51 -2.26 10.99
CA GLU A 235 23.60 -2.01 12.42
C GLU A 235 23.83 -0.52 12.75
N SER A 236 24.45 0.23 11.84
CA SER A 236 24.67 1.67 12.00
C SER A 236 23.45 2.53 11.65
N SER A 237 22.39 1.95 11.10
CA SER A 237 21.18 2.69 10.69
C SER A 237 20.45 3.34 11.86
N GLU A 238 20.62 2.85 13.10
CA GLU A 238 20.07 3.53 14.29
C GLU A 238 20.63 4.96 14.48
N ALA A 239 21.83 5.24 13.98
CA ALA A 239 22.39 6.60 13.98
C ALA A 239 21.63 7.56 13.03
N LYS A 240 20.82 7.03 12.10
CA LYS A 240 19.99 7.79 11.17
C LYS A 240 18.61 8.17 11.76
N ARG A 241 18.39 7.96 13.05
CA ARG A 241 17.15 8.33 13.77
C ARG A 241 16.67 9.79 13.46
N PRO A 242 17.54 10.80 13.32
CA PRO A 242 17.11 12.15 12.92
C PRO A 242 16.52 12.26 11.50
N ALA A 243 16.74 11.27 10.64
CA ALA A 243 16.11 11.20 9.31
C ALA A 243 14.66 10.68 9.35
N VAL A 244 14.17 10.24 10.51
CA VAL A 244 12.78 9.83 10.70
C VAL A 244 11.93 11.05 11.05
N GLN A 245 10.81 11.18 10.37
CA GLN A 245 9.84 12.25 10.59
C GLN A 245 9.09 12.04 11.91
N VAL A 246 8.51 13.13 12.45
CA VAL A 246 7.61 13.11 13.62
C VAL A 246 6.25 13.67 13.20
N GLY A 247 5.19 12.91 13.42
CA GLY A 247 3.83 13.29 13.02
C GLY A 247 3.00 13.89 14.16
N ASP A 248 2.13 14.85 13.81
CA ASP A 248 1.10 15.42 14.68
C ASP A 248 -0.30 15.24 14.04
N PRO A 249 -1.01 14.13 14.36
CA PRO A 249 -2.29 13.84 13.74
C PRO A 249 -3.38 14.86 14.06
N PHE A 250 -3.28 15.59 15.19
CA PHE A 250 -4.22 16.66 15.48
C PHE A 250 -4.01 17.86 14.56
N MET A 251 -2.76 18.23 14.31
CA MET A 251 -2.42 19.29 13.36
C MET A 251 -2.89 18.91 11.94
N GLU A 252 -2.68 17.66 11.53
CA GLU A 252 -3.14 17.18 10.22
C GLU A 252 -4.66 17.17 10.11
N LYS A 253 -5.38 16.85 11.19
CA LYS A 253 -6.85 16.97 11.21
C LYS A 253 -7.32 18.39 10.90
N LEU A 254 -6.69 19.38 11.49
CA LEU A 254 -7.00 20.79 11.22
C LEU A 254 -6.63 21.18 9.78
N LEU A 255 -5.48 20.69 9.30
CA LEU A 255 -5.00 20.92 7.94
C LEU A 255 -5.96 20.35 6.88
N ILE A 256 -6.48 19.12 7.08
CA ILE A 256 -7.49 18.53 6.20
C ILE A 256 -8.70 19.43 6.08
N GLU A 257 -9.28 19.88 7.19
CA GLU A 257 -10.50 20.70 7.16
C GLU A 257 -10.25 22.06 6.50
N ALA A 258 -9.10 22.70 6.78
CA ALA A 258 -8.71 23.94 6.14
C ALA A 258 -8.50 23.79 4.63
N CYS A 259 -7.79 22.73 4.20
CA CYS A 259 -7.54 22.48 2.78
C CYS A 259 -8.82 22.10 2.02
N LEU A 260 -9.71 21.31 2.60
CA LEU A 260 -10.99 20.97 1.97
C LEU A 260 -11.92 22.20 1.84
N GLU A 261 -11.87 23.15 2.78
CA GLU A 261 -12.56 24.44 2.63
C GLU A 261 -11.89 25.31 1.55
N LEU A 262 -10.54 25.35 1.51
CA LEU A 262 -9.77 26.07 0.49
C LEU A 262 -10.07 25.57 -0.93
N ILE A 263 -10.25 24.27 -1.12
CA ILE A 263 -10.54 23.63 -2.42
C ILE A 263 -11.82 24.16 -3.04
N GLN A 264 -12.78 24.61 -2.23
CA GLN A 264 -14.01 25.25 -2.70
C GLN A 264 -13.80 26.70 -3.14
N SER A 265 -12.65 27.33 -2.83
CA SER A 265 -12.33 28.68 -3.28
C SER A 265 -11.75 28.69 -4.70
N ASP A 266 -12.21 29.63 -5.51
CA ASP A 266 -11.63 29.89 -6.83
C ASP A 266 -10.27 30.60 -6.77
N ALA A 267 -9.83 31.00 -5.58
CA ALA A 267 -8.50 31.57 -5.36
C ALA A 267 -7.38 30.53 -5.51
N LEU A 268 -7.66 29.27 -5.22
CA LEU A 268 -6.68 28.19 -5.32
C LEU A 268 -6.37 27.84 -6.78
N VAL A 269 -5.09 27.84 -7.13
CA VAL A 269 -4.58 27.47 -8.46
C VAL A 269 -4.01 26.05 -8.44
N GLY A 270 -3.22 25.71 -7.42
CA GLY A 270 -2.62 24.39 -7.24
C GLY A 270 -2.27 24.11 -5.79
N ILE A 271 -2.22 22.83 -5.44
CA ILE A 271 -1.93 22.37 -4.09
C ILE A 271 -1.14 21.05 -4.18
N GLN A 272 -0.10 20.95 -3.36
CA GLN A 272 0.70 19.73 -3.22
C GLN A 272 1.19 19.60 -1.78
N ASP A 273 1.28 18.34 -1.29
CA ASP A 273 1.85 18.09 0.03
C ASP A 273 3.38 18.27 0.03
N MET A 274 3.94 18.46 1.21
CA MET A 274 5.37 18.42 1.44
C MET A 274 5.72 17.08 2.09
N GLY A 275 5.68 16.02 1.28
CA GLY A 275 6.05 14.66 1.68
C GLY A 275 7.56 14.43 1.60
N ALA A 276 7.98 13.39 0.88
CA ALA A 276 9.40 13.14 0.62
C ALA A 276 10.08 14.36 -0.02
N ALA A 277 11.28 14.68 0.45
CA ALA A 277 12.05 15.87 0.05
C ALA A 277 11.39 17.24 0.35
N GLY A 278 10.28 17.29 1.05
CA GLY A 278 9.67 18.49 1.61
C GLY A 278 9.40 19.62 0.63
N LEU A 279 9.94 20.81 0.89
CA LEU A 279 9.81 21.99 0.01
C LEU A 279 10.48 21.78 -1.34
N THR A 280 11.52 20.95 -1.42
CA THR A 280 12.24 20.70 -2.67
C THR A 280 11.34 20.01 -3.69
N SER A 281 10.74 18.88 -3.33
CA SER A 281 9.86 18.14 -4.24
C SER A 281 8.61 18.93 -4.59
N SER A 282 7.90 19.46 -3.61
CA SER A 282 6.65 20.20 -3.84
C SER A 282 6.85 21.38 -4.79
N SER A 283 7.88 22.21 -4.57
CA SER A 283 8.14 23.36 -5.42
C SER A 283 8.64 22.99 -6.81
N ALA A 284 9.60 22.06 -6.93
CA ALA A 284 10.14 21.64 -8.21
C ALA A 284 9.11 20.95 -9.08
N GLU A 285 8.31 20.04 -8.52
CA GLU A 285 7.29 19.31 -9.26
C GLU A 285 6.13 20.20 -9.71
N MET A 286 5.61 21.06 -8.82
CA MET A 286 4.54 22.00 -9.20
C MET A 286 4.98 22.95 -10.33
N ALA A 287 6.23 23.43 -10.29
CA ALA A 287 6.79 24.28 -11.31
C ALA A 287 6.97 23.52 -12.63
N SER A 288 7.60 22.34 -12.59
CA SER A 288 7.87 21.49 -13.76
C SER A 288 6.58 21.07 -14.47
N LYS A 289 5.59 20.55 -13.74
CA LYS A 289 4.27 20.13 -14.28
C LYS A 289 3.53 21.27 -14.99
N ALA A 290 3.71 22.51 -14.52
CA ALA A 290 3.12 23.69 -15.12
C ALA A 290 3.96 24.31 -16.27
N GLY A 291 5.19 23.84 -16.48
CA GLY A 291 6.16 24.44 -17.39
C GLY A 291 6.55 25.87 -16.98
N MET A 292 6.56 26.14 -15.67
CA MET A 292 6.81 27.45 -15.06
C MET A 292 8.04 27.38 -14.15
N GLY A 293 8.41 28.51 -13.57
CA GLY A 293 9.40 28.61 -12.50
C GLY A 293 8.77 29.07 -11.18
N ILE A 294 9.52 28.96 -10.10
CA ILE A 294 9.15 29.46 -8.79
C ILE A 294 10.32 30.20 -8.17
N GLU A 295 10.04 31.39 -7.60
CA GLU A 295 10.97 32.16 -6.78
C GLU A 295 10.46 32.16 -5.35
N MET A 296 11.31 31.70 -4.38
CA MET A 296 10.95 31.58 -2.96
C MET A 296 11.91 32.35 -2.08
N TYR A 297 11.35 32.95 -1.02
CA TYR A 297 12.05 33.68 0.03
C TYR A 297 12.04 32.85 1.32
N LEU A 298 13.14 32.20 1.62
CA LEU A 298 13.24 31.24 2.74
C LEU A 298 13.18 31.89 4.11
N ASP A 299 13.39 33.21 4.21
CA ASP A 299 13.22 33.97 5.44
C ASP A 299 11.77 33.94 5.95
N ASP A 300 10.81 33.72 5.06
CA ASP A 300 9.38 33.68 5.37
C ASP A 300 8.88 32.27 5.76
N VAL A 301 9.72 31.23 5.65
CA VAL A 301 9.36 29.86 6.04
C VAL A 301 9.17 29.77 7.55
N PRO A 302 8.01 29.33 8.06
CA PRO A 302 7.81 29.12 9.48
C PRO A 302 8.75 28.05 10.02
N GLN A 303 9.52 28.35 11.05
CA GLN A 303 10.53 27.46 11.63
C GLN A 303 10.19 27.13 13.08
N ARG A 304 10.33 25.84 13.49
CA ARG A 304 10.27 25.42 14.89
C ARG A 304 11.58 25.68 15.61
N GLU A 305 12.67 25.73 14.86
CA GLU A 305 14.03 25.84 15.39
C GLU A 305 14.72 27.08 14.81
N THR A 306 15.47 27.75 15.62
CA THR A 306 16.21 28.96 15.17
C THR A 306 17.46 28.58 14.37
N GLY A 307 17.81 29.42 13.39
CA GLY A 307 19.05 29.34 12.65
C GLY A 307 19.13 28.17 11.67
N MET A 308 18.00 27.74 11.12
CA MET A 308 17.98 26.77 10.02
C MET A 308 18.63 27.37 8.78
N THR A 309 19.43 26.56 8.09
CA THR A 309 20.07 26.92 6.83
C THR A 309 19.10 26.72 5.66
N PRO A 310 19.34 27.34 4.49
CA PRO A 310 18.58 27.06 3.26
C PRO A 310 18.49 25.57 2.92
N TYR A 311 19.62 24.86 3.09
CA TYR A 311 19.69 23.41 2.91
C TYR A 311 18.73 22.68 3.84
N GLU A 312 18.76 22.97 5.14
CA GLU A 312 17.88 22.33 6.12
C GLU A 312 16.41 22.64 5.87
N MET A 313 16.05 23.88 5.50
CA MET A 313 14.66 24.27 5.22
C MET A 313 14.09 23.58 3.99
N MET A 314 14.90 23.42 2.94
CA MET A 314 14.46 22.81 1.69
C MET A 314 14.33 21.29 1.77
N LEU A 315 15.22 20.61 2.50
CA LEU A 315 15.28 19.16 2.58
C LEU A 315 14.54 18.58 3.79
N SER A 316 14.04 19.43 4.71
CA SER A 316 13.23 18.95 5.84
C SER A 316 11.95 18.29 5.35
N GLU A 317 11.65 17.12 5.92
CA GLU A 317 10.41 16.38 5.66
C GLU A 317 9.45 16.47 6.88
N SER A 318 9.50 17.60 7.62
CA SER A 318 8.49 17.87 8.65
C SER A 318 7.09 17.69 8.09
N GLN A 319 6.25 17.01 8.85
CA GLN A 319 4.93 16.59 8.43
C GLN A 319 3.91 17.74 8.51
N GLU A 320 2.68 17.51 8.08
CA GLU A 320 1.52 18.42 8.19
C GLU A 320 1.74 19.78 7.52
N ARG A 321 2.38 19.76 6.34
CA ARG A 321 2.67 20.97 5.55
C ARG A 321 2.21 20.80 4.12
N MET A 322 1.68 21.90 3.53
CA MET A 322 1.29 21.96 2.12
C MET A 322 1.91 23.17 1.44
N LEU A 323 2.26 23.02 0.17
CA LEU A 323 2.60 24.14 -0.73
C LEU A 323 1.39 24.42 -1.62
N ILE A 324 0.96 25.68 -1.64
CA ILE A 324 -0.16 26.10 -2.46
C ILE A 324 0.21 27.28 -3.38
N VAL A 325 -0.43 27.32 -4.52
CA VAL A 325 -0.37 28.47 -5.43
C VAL A 325 -1.75 29.10 -5.50
N VAL A 326 -1.81 30.39 -5.26
CA VAL A 326 -3.05 31.16 -5.21
C VAL A 326 -3.01 32.34 -6.18
N LYS A 327 -4.17 32.78 -6.65
CA LYS A 327 -4.31 33.96 -7.50
C LYS A 327 -3.76 35.19 -6.79
N LYS A 328 -2.89 35.93 -7.47
CA LYS A 328 -2.31 37.17 -6.95
C LYS A 328 -3.39 38.13 -6.43
N GLY A 329 -3.19 38.65 -5.22
CA GLY A 329 -4.11 39.56 -4.55
C GLY A 329 -5.21 38.89 -3.73
N ARG A 330 -5.21 37.54 -3.64
CA ARG A 330 -6.16 36.74 -2.84
C ARG A 330 -5.52 36.16 -1.59
N GLU A 331 -4.29 36.54 -1.24
CA GLU A 331 -3.50 35.95 -0.17
C GLU A 331 -4.16 36.08 1.20
N GLN A 332 -4.76 37.27 1.46
CA GLN A 332 -5.40 37.54 2.76
C GLN A 332 -6.58 36.61 3.04
N GLU A 333 -7.35 36.26 2.01
CA GLU A 333 -8.44 35.27 2.13
C GLU A 333 -7.92 33.92 2.64
N ILE A 334 -6.75 33.53 2.18
CA ILE A 334 -6.14 32.26 2.58
C ILE A 334 -5.59 32.35 4.02
N VAL A 335 -4.96 33.46 4.37
CA VAL A 335 -4.49 33.71 5.74
C VAL A 335 -5.67 33.65 6.73
N ASP A 336 -6.75 34.35 6.43
CA ASP A 336 -7.95 34.37 7.29
C ASP A 336 -8.59 32.99 7.43
N LEU A 337 -8.60 32.20 6.34
CA LEU A 337 -9.10 30.81 6.35
C LEU A 337 -8.27 29.92 7.26
N PHE A 338 -6.94 29.92 7.12
CA PHE A 338 -6.07 29.06 7.93
C PHE A 338 -6.00 29.51 9.39
N GLU A 339 -6.07 30.82 9.66
CA GLU A 339 -6.14 31.36 11.02
C GLU A 339 -7.38 30.86 11.76
N LYS A 340 -8.54 30.71 11.09
CA LYS A 340 -9.74 30.08 11.63
C LYS A 340 -9.49 28.71 12.24
N TYR A 341 -8.54 27.95 11.67
CA TYR A 341 -8.14 26.62 12.13
C TYR A 341 -6.90 26.66 13.04
N GLY A 342 -6.36 27.83 13.34
CA GLY A 342 -5.13 27.98 14.13
C GLY A 342 -3.86 27.55 13.42
N LEU A 343 -3.87 27.53 12.08
CA LEU A 343 -2.78 27.12 11.23
C LEU A 343 -2.03 28.31 10.63
N ALA A 344 -0.73 28.15 10.35
CA ALA A 344 0.03 29.13 9.61
C ALA A 344 -0.34 29.11 8.11
N ALA A 345 -0.40 30.31 7.51
CA ALA A 345 -0.45 30.52 6.07
C ALA A 345 0.43 31.71 5.72
N VAL A 346 1.50 31.49 4.99
CA VAL A 346 2.54 32.51 4.76
C VAL A 346 2.84 32.60 3.28
N THR A 347 2.84 33.85 2.78
CA THR A 347 3.37 34.13 1.42
C THR A 347 4.88 33.94 1.45
N MET A 348 5.40 33.08 0.59
CA MET A 348 6.83 32.81 0.54
C MET A 348 7.44 32.94 -0.85
N GLY A 349 6.65 33.28 -1.85
CA GLY A 349 7.18 33.39 -3.19
C GLY A 349 6.15 33.70 -4.27
N LYS A 350 6.58 33.52 -5.49
CA LYS A 350 5.74 33.75 -6.68
C LYS A 350 6.12 32.80 -7.82
N VAL A 351 5.18 32.55 -8.71
CA VAL A 351 5.36 31.83 -9.96
C VAL A 351 6.04 32.74 -11.00
N THR A 352 7.00 32.18 -11.75
CA THR A 352 7.73 32.88 -12.82
C THR A 352 7.62 32.15 -14.16
N GLU A 353 7.96 32.82 -15.28
CA GLU A 353 7.87 32.23 -16.64
C GLU A 353 9.14 31.49 -17.08
N ASP A 354 10.23 31.63 -16.36
CA ASP A 354 11.56 31.25 -16.81
C ASP A 354 11.98 29.80 -16.48
N LYS A 355 11.06 29.01 -15.92
CA LYS A 355 11.26 27.59 -15.57
C LYS A 355 12.37 27.33 -14.55
N MET A 356 12.78 28.33 -13.81
CA MET A 356 13.82 28.20 -12.80
C MET A 356 13.22 28.13 -11.39
N LEU A 357 13.81 27.30 -10.56
CA LEU A 357 13.62 27.34 -9.11
C LEU A 357 14.73 28.23 -8.52
N ARG A 358 14.34 29.38 -7.95
CA ARG A 358 15.25 30.31 -7.29
C ARG A 358 14.92 30.45 -5.83
N LEU A 359 15.94 30.35 -5.00
CA LEU A 359 15.83 30.48 -3.56
C LEU A 359 16.61 31.68 -3.07
N PHE A 360 15.98 32.49 -2.24
CA PHE A 360 16.59 33.65 -1.60
C PHE A 360 16.60 33.48 -0.08
N HIS A 361 17.67 33.86 0.57
CA HIS A 361 17.80 33.88 2.02
C HIS A 361 18.68 35.06 2.44
N LYS A 362 18.20 35.85 3.39
CA LYS A 362 18.87 37.07 3.89
C LYS A 362 19.25 38.05 2.77
N GLY A 363 18.38 38.14 1.76
CA GLY A 363 18.58 39.01 0.61
C GLY A 363 19.55 38.51 -0.47
N GLU A 364 20.14 37.32 -0.28
CA GLU A 364 21.06 36.70 -1.23
C GLU A 364 20.37 35.52 -1.95
N LYS A 365 20.72 35.35 -3.23
CA LYS A 365 20.29 34.17 -4.00
C LYS A 365 21.15 32.97 -3.61
N VAL A 366 20.55 31.99 -2.94
CA VAL A 366 21.26 30.82 -2.38
C VAL A 366 21.14 29.56 -3.26
N ALA A 367 20.22 29.54 -4.21
CA ALA A 367 20.13 28.50 -5.23
C ALA A 367 19.46 29.00 -6.50
N GLU A 368 19.87 28.46 -7.65
CA GLU A 368 19.24 28.69 -8.95
C GLU A 368 19.43 27.46 -9.83
N VAL A 369 18.33 26.71 -10.01
CA VAL A 369 18.35 25.45 -10.74
C VAL A 369 17.14 25.36 -11.66
N PRO A 370 17.24 24.73 -12.86
CA PRO A 370 16.06 24.45 -13.67
C PRO A 370 15.10 23.51 -12.93
N ALA A 371 13.80 23.83 -12.84
CA ALA A 371 12.81 23.01 -12.16
C ALA A 371 12.69 21.62 -12.80
N ASP A 372 12.68 21.55 -14.15
CA ASP A 372 12.62 20.30 -14.89
C ASP A 372 13.81 19.37 -14.59
N ALA A 373 15.02 19.94 -14.37
CA ALA A 373 16.21 19.17 -14.04
C ALA A 373 16.11 18.42 -12.71
N LEU A 374 15.35 18.97 -11.74
CA LEU A 374 15.10 18.30 -10.46
C LEU A 374 14.01 17.23 -10.59
N ALA A 375 12.97 17.45 -11.40
CA ALA A 375 11.78 16.60 -11.50
C ALA A 375 11.85 15.63 -12.70
N GLU A 376 11.48 16.10 -13.89
CA GLU A 376 11.26 15.23 -15.06
C GLU A 376 12.55 14.78 -15.76
N GLU A 377 13.65 15.54 -15.64
CA GLU A 377 14.93 15.28 -16.29
C GLU A 377 15.91 14.49 -15.39
N ALA A 378 15.43 13.92 -14.30
CA ALA A 378 16.23 13.02 -13.47
C ALA A 378 16.78 11.85 -14.31
N PRO A 379 18.00 11.36 -14.05
CA PRO A 379 18.59 10.27 -14.84
C PRO A 379 17.71 9.02 -14.78
N ILE A 380 17.67 8.27 -15.88
CA ILE A 380 16.95 7.00 -15.99
C ILE A 380 17.94 5.93 -16.38
N TYR A 381 18.00 4.87 -15.55
CA TYR A 381 18.93 3.77 -15.77
C TYR A 381 18.22 2.51 -16.27
N HIS A 382 18.88 1.82 -17.20
CA HIS A 382 18.48 0.48 -17.62
C HIS A 382 19.40 -0.52 -16.92
N LYS A 383 18.94 -1.06 -15.81
CA LYS A 383 19.72 -2.02 -15.03
C LYS A 383 19.78 -3.38 -15.71
N PRO A 384 20.91 -4.12 -15.58
CA PRO A 384 20.98 -5.49 -16.06
C PRO A 384 20.00 -6.38 -15.28
N SER A 385 19.31 -7.23 -16.01
CA SER A 385 18.37 -8.23 -15.47
C SER A 385 18.93 -9.64 -15.73
N LYS A 386 18.91 -10.48 -14.72
CA LYS A 386 19.37 -11.87 -14.79
C LYS A 386 18.47 -12.76 -13.95
N GLU A 387 17.98 -13.84 -14.55
CA GLU A 387 17.20 -14.84 -13.82
C GLU A 387 17.92 -15.29 -12.55
N ALA A 388 17.18 -15.34 -11.43
CA ALA A 388 17.71 -15.77 -10.14
C ALA A 388 18.13 -17.24 -10.20
N ALA A 389 19.29 -17.55 -9.65
CA ALA A 389 19.88 -18.88 -9.74
C ALA A 389 18.98 -20.00 -9.19
N TYR A 390 18.23 -19.72 -8.14
CA TYR A 390 17.30 -20.69 -7.53
C TYR A 390 16.08 -21.01 -8.40
N PHE A 391 15.69 -20.11 -9.30
CA PHE A 391 14.44 -20.23 -10.05
C PHE A 391 14.42 -21.50 -10.93
N ALA A 392 15.44 -21.70 -11.77
CA ALA A 392 15.53 -22.90 -12.61
C ALA A 392 15.52 -24.20 -11.80
N GLU A 393 16.17 -24.21 -10.63
CA GLU A 393 16.16 -25.36 -9.71
C GLU A 393 14.73 -25.63 -9.20
N PHE A 394 14.04 -24.59 -8.73
CA PHE A 394 12.68 -24.72 -8.20
C PHE A 394 11.68 -25.15 -9.28
N GLN A 395 11.80 -24.63 -10.51
CA GLN A 395 10.94 -25.04 -11.62
C GLN A 395 11.16 -26.49 -12.04
N ALA A 396 12.36 -27.02 -11.87
CA ALA A 396 12.70 -28.41 -12.20
C ALA A 396 12.32 -29.42 -11.09
N MET A 397 12.00 -28.94 -9.88
CA MET A 397 11.65 -29.81 -8.76
C MET A 397 10.36 -30.58 -9.03
N LYS A 398 10.39 -31.89 -8.79
CA LYS A 398 9.18 -32.68 -8.71
C LYS A 398 8.60 -32.55 -7.30
N MET A 399 7.51 -31.82 -7.21
CA MET A 399 6.84 -31.63 -5.93
C MET A 399 6.14 -32.92 -5.49
N GLU A 400 6.28 -33.21 -4.20
CA GLU A 400 5.54 -34.28 -3.53
C GLU A 400 4.53 -33.67 -2.59
N THR A 401 3.36 -34.31 -2.46
CA THR A 401 2.37 -33.89 -1.44
C THR A 401 2.96 -34.02 -0.04
N PRO A 402 2.90 -32.98 0.80
CA PRO A 402 3.38 -33.04 2.17
C PRO A 402 2.69 -34.16 2.96
N LYS A 403 3.46 -34.91 3.75
CA LYS A 403 2.90 -35.97 4.58
C LYS A 403 2.21 -35.37 5.81
N VAL A 404 0.94 -35.65 5.94
CA VAL A 404 0.09 -35.25 7.08
C VAL A 404 -0.39 -36.51 7.78
N GLU A 405 -0.06 -36.65 9.07
CA GLU A 405 -0.44 -37.84 9.85
C GLU A 405 -1.84 -37.67 10.49
N ASN A 406 -2.18 -36.45 10.89
CA ASN A 406 -3.45 -36.11 11.53
C ASN A 406 -4.02 -34.79 11.00
N TYR A 407 -5.05 -34.87 10.18
CA TYR A 407 -5.65 -33.69 9.54
C TYR A 407 -6.24 -32.67 10.51
N LYS A 408 -6.85 -33.15 11.63
CA LYS A 408 -7.39 -32.27 12.65
C LYS A 408 -6.29 -31.48 13.35
N GLU A 409 -5.23 -32.13 13.80
CA GLU A 409 -4.09 -31.48 14.45
C GLU A 409 -3.40 -30.50 13.50
N THR A 410 -3.26 -30.88 12.23
CA THR A 410 -2.67 -30.01 11.19
C THR A 410 -3.54 -28.77 10.96
N LEU A 411 -4.87 -28.89 10.88
CA LEU A 411 -5.77 -27.73 10.77
C LEU A 411 -5.59 -26.78 11.96
N PHE A 412 -5.55 -27.31 13.20
CA PHE A 412 -5.34 -26.47 14.40
C PHE A 412 -3.96 -25.81 14.38
N ALA A 413 -2.93 -26.49 13.90
CA ALA A 413 -1.59 -25.92 13.77
C ALA A 413 -1.54 -24.81 12.72
N LEU A 414 -2.23 -24.97 11.60
CA LEU A 414 -2.38 -23.92 10.57
C LEU A 414 -3.14 -22.71 11.09
N LEU A 415 -4.27 -22.89 11.79
CA LEU A 415 -5.04 -21.80 12.38
C LEU A 415 -4.24 -20.98 13.40
N GLN A 416 -3.19 -21.54 13.97
CA GLN A 416 -2.30 -20.88 14.91
C GLN A 416 -1.05 -20.26 14.26
N GLN A 417 -0.82 -20.48 12.95
CA GLN A 417 0.23 -19.75 12.26
C GLN A 417 -0.11 -18.25 12.21
N PRO A 418 0.79 -17.34 12.59
CA PRO A 418 0.50 -15.91 12.67
C PRO A 418 -0.06 -15.32 11.37
N THR A 419 0.34 -15.84 10.21
CA THR A 419 -0.18 -15.41 8.90
C THR A 419 -1.66 -15.76 8.71
N ILE A 420 -2.10 -16.94 9.17
CA ILE A 420 -3.51 -17.38 9.10
C ILE A 420 -4.34 -16.91 10.30
N ALA A 421 -3.74 -16.85 11.48
CA ALA A 421 -4.41 -16.48 12.72
C ALA A 421 -5.15 -15.14 12.64
N SER A 422 -6.17 -14.99 13.47
CA SER A 422 -6.95 -13.75 13.59
C SER A 422 -6.07 -12.52 13.80
N LYS A 423 -6.34 -11.48 13.05
CA LYS A 423 -5.71 -10.16 13.22
C LYS A 423 -6.50 -9.27 14.20
N GLU A 424 -7.44 -9.84 14.97
CA GLU A 424 -8.27 -9.08 15.93
C GLU A 424 -7.43 -8.23 16.88
N TRP A 425 -6.29 -8.75 17.37
CA TRP A 425 -5.36 -7.99 18.20
C TRP A 425 -4.87 -6.69 17.51
N VAL A 426 -4.73 -6.71 16.20
CA VAL A 426 -4.31 -5.54 15.39
C VAL A 426 -5.48 -4.58 15.25
N TYR A 427 -6.59 -5.02 14.66
CA TYR A 427 -7.68 -4.11 14.31
C TYR A 427 -8.53 -3.66 15.50
N ASP A 428 -8.45 -4.33 16.68
CA ASP A 428 -9.05 -3.82 17.91
C ASP A 428 -8.39 -2.54 18.43
N GLN A 429 -7.19 -2.22 17.96
CA GLN A 429 -6.50 -0.97 18.29
C GLN A 429 -6.92 0.19 17.36
N TYR A 430 -7.56 -0.12 16.23
CA TYR A 430 -8.02 0.84 15.25
C TYR A 430 -9.47 1.23 15.49
N ASP A 431 -9.79 2.51 15.37
CA ASP A 431 -11.18 2.92 15.21
C ASP A 431 -11.61 2.67 13.76
N TYR A 432 -12.22 1.52 13.51
CA TYR A 432 -12.71 1.15 12.18
C TYR A 432 -14.17 1.56 11.94
N GLN A 433 -14.82 2.25 12.90
CA GLN A 433 -16.22 2.66 12.79
C GLN A 433 -16.43 4.17 12.91
N VAL A 434 -15.41 4.96 13.16
CA VAL A 434 -15.52 6.42 13.21
C VAL A 434 -16.19 6.95 11.94
N ARG A 435 -17.04 7.97 12.08
CA ARG A 435 -17.93 8.48 11.03
C ARG A 435 -19.06 7.54 10.60
N THR A 436 -19.15 6.34 11.17
CA THR A 436 -20.28 5.39 11.01
C THR A 436 -20.62 5.01 9.56
N SER A 437 -19.61 4.98 8.67
CA SER A 437 -19.80 4.61 7.26
C SER A 437 -19.35 3.18 6.93
N THR A 438 -18.70 2.49 7.87
CA THR A 438 -18.22 1.11 7.68
C THR A 438 -19.40 0.14 7.72
N VAL A 439 -19.57 -0.61 6.63
CA VAL A 439 -20.63 -1.62 6.46
C VAL A 439 -20.09 -3.02 6.76
N VAL A 440 -18.91 -3.34 6.21
CA VAL A 440 -18.17 -4.57 6.54
C VAL A 440 -16.91 -4.19 7.32
N THR A 441 -16.86 -4.62 8.55
CA THR A 441 -15.73 -4.39 9.47
C THR A 441 -14.56 -5.33 9.17
N PRO A 442 -13.35 -5.09 9.72
CA PRO A 442 -12.22 -6.00 9.55
C PRO A 442 -12.58 -7.45 9.90
N GLY A 443 -12.05 -8.41 9.15
CA GLY A 443 -12.23 -9.84 9.36
C GLY A 443 -13.07 -10.54 8.28
N SER A 444 -13.33 -9.88 7.13
CA SER A 444 -13.88 -10.49 5.91
C SER A 444 -12.93 -10.24 4.73
N ASP A 445 -13.25 -10.76 3.54
CA ASP A 445 -12.38 -10.71 2.35
C ASP A 445 -12.02 -9.28 1.93
N ALA A 446 -12.99 -8.36 2.00
CA ALA A 446 -12.73 -6.93 1.82
C ALA A 446 -13.58 -6.10 2.80
N ALA A 447 -13.07 -4.94 3.18
CA ALA A 447 -13.86 -3.93 3.88
C ALA A 447 -14.83 -3.27 2.92
N VAL A 448 -16.01 -2.86 3.42
CA VAL A 448 -16.97 -2.07 2.65
C VAL A 448 -17.38 -0.83 3.43
N VAL A 449 -17.24 0.32 2.76
CA VAL A 449 -17.64 1.63 3.29
C VAL A 449 -18.75 2.19 2.40
N ARG A 450 -19.87 2.66 3.01
CA ARG A 450 -20.96 3.27 2.25
C ARG A 450 -20.58 4.64 1.70
N VAL A 451 -21.05 4.95 0.52
CA VAL A 451 -21.02 6.30 -0.05
C VAL A 451 -22.31 7.02 0.40
N ARG A 452 -22.16 7.93 1.38
CA ARG A 452 -23.30 8.59 2.00
C ARG A 452 -24.18 9.34 0.99
N GLY A 453 -25.50 9.26 1.19
CA GLY A 453 -26.49 9.87 0.30
C GLY A 453 -26.77 9.07 -0.96
N THR A 454 -26.22 7.86 -1.07
CA THR A 454 -26.44 6.90 -2.18
C THR A 454 -26.67 5.50 -1.64
N GLU A 455 -27.04 4.58 -2.52
CA GLU A 455 -27.07 3.14 -2.24
C GLU A 455 -25.71 2.46 -2.52
N LYS A 456 -24.71 3.21 -2.94
CA LYS A 456 -23.37 2.67 -3.30
C LYS A 456 -22.49 2.43 -2.09
N GLY A 457 -21.58 1.46 -2.24
CA GLY A 457 -20.45 1.24 -1.34
C GLY A 457 -19.13 1.11 -2.07
N LEU A 458 -18.03 1.30 -1.36
CA LEU A 458 -16.68 1.01 -1.83
C LEU A 458 -16.16 -0.23 -1.09
N ALA A 459 -15.85 -1.28 -1.84
CA ALA A 459 -15.13 -2.44 -1.34
C ALA A 459 -13.62 -2.19 -1.51
N MET A 460 -12.81 -2.56 -0.52
CA MET A 460 -11.37 -2.28 -0.55
C MET A 460 -10.55 -3.33 0.20
N THR A 461 -9.40 -3.67 -0.36
CA THR A 461 -8.48 -4.68 0.18
C THR A 461 -7.04 -4.36 -0.13
N THR A 462 -6.12 -4.98 0.60
CA THR A 462 -4.68 -5.02 0.31
C THR A 462 -4.22 -6.46 0.31
N ASP A 463 -3.53 -6.90 -0.75
CA ASP A 463 -3.16 -8.30 -0.94
C ASP A 463 -1.78 -8.48 -1.57
N CYS A 464 -1.02 -9.44 -1.08
CA CYS A 464 0.19 -9.96 -1.71
C CYS A 464 0.67 -11.22 -1.02
N ASN A 465 0.83 -12.34 -1.74
CA ASN A 465 1.57 -13.49 -1.22
C ASN A 465 3.01 -13.47 -1.75
N SER A 466 3.91 -12.91 -0.96
CA SER A 466 5.32 -12.74 -1.33
C SER A 466 6.08 -14.06 -1.56
N ARG A 467 5.62 -15.15 -0.97
CA ARG A 467 6.24 -16.48 -1.16
C ARG A 467 6.02 -16.98 -2.57
N TYR A 468 4.81 -16.80 -3.13
CA TYR A 468 4.53 -17.15 -4.52
C TYR A 468 5.37 -16.33 -5.47
N ILE A 469 5.53 -15.03 -5.19
CA ILE A 469 6.35 -14.13 -6.00
C ILE A 469 7.84 -14.49 -5.93
N TYR A 470 8.33 -14.91 -4.76
CA TYR A 470 9.69 -15.39 -4.63
C TYR A 470 9.93 -16.67 -5.46
N LEU A 471 8.97 -17.60 -5.46
CA LEU A 471 9.07 -18.85 -6.23
C LEU A 471 8.94 -18.64 -7.73
N ASP A 472 8.04 -17.72 -8.15
CA ASP A 472 7.82 -17.32 -9.55
C ASP A 472 7.29 -15.89 -9.60
N PRO A 473 8.14 -14.90 -9.86
CA PRO A 473 7.73 -13.49 -9.82
C PRO A 473 6.61 -13.12 -10.81
N GLU A 474 6.61 -13.75 -11.99
CA GLU A 474 5.59 -13.47 -13.01
C GLU A 474 4.23 -14.07 -12.62
N VAL A 475 4.20 -15.33 -12.24
CA VAL A 475 2.98 -16.01 -11.79
C VAL A 475 2.48 -15.42 -10.48
N GLY A 476 3.38 -15.17 -9.52
CA GLY A 476 3.04 -14.57 -8.23
C GLY A 476 2.46 -13.14 -8.38
N GLY A 477 2.98 -12.36 -9.33
CA GLY A 477 2.44 -11.04 -9.68
C GLY A 477 1.00 -11.13 -10.22
N LYS A 478 0.71 -12.12 -11.07
CA LYS A 478 -0.67 -12.40 -11.55
C LYS A 478 -1.59 -12.75 -10.38
N ILE A 479 -1.12 -13.60 -9.48
CA ILE A 479 -1.90 -14.04 -8.30
C ILE A 479 -2.23 -12.87 -7.39
N ALA A 480 -1.29 -11.97 -7.11
CA ALA A 480 -1.52 -10.83 -6.23
C ALA A 480 -2.69 -9.95 -6.70
N VAL A 481 -2.74 -9.63 -8.00
CA VAL A 481 -3.84 -8.85 -8.58
C VAL A 481 -5.15 -9.65 -8.59
N ALA A 482 -5.09 -10.94 -8.95
CA ALA A 482 -6.26 -11.81 -9.05
C ALA A 482 -6.91 -12.05 -7.67
N GLU A 483 -6.11 -12.24 -6.62
CA GLU A 483 -6.57 -12.41 -5.25
C GLU A 483 -7.26 -11.15 -4.72
N ALA A 484 -6.66 -9.99 -4.92
CA ALA A 484 -7.29 -8.73 -4.57
C ALA A 484 -8.68 -8.59 -5.26
N ALA A 485 -8.77 -8.93 -6.54
CA ALA A 485 -10.04 -8.89 -7.27
C ALA A 485 -11.05 -9.92 -6.74
N ARG A 486 -10.62 -11.15 -6.36
CA ARG A 486 -11.50 -12.15 -5.72
C ARG A 486 -12.09 -11.62 -4.41
N ASN A 487 -11.26 -11.00 -3.56
CA ASN A 487 -11.67 -10.42 -2.29
C ASN A 487 -12.73 -9.31 -2.48
N ILE A 488 -12.53 -8.43 -3.45
CA ILE A 488 -13.54 -7.42 -3.83
C ILE A 488 -14.84 -8.08 -4.27
N VAL A 489 -14.77 -9.09 -5.15
CA VAL A 489 -15.94 -9.81 -5.67
C VAL A 489 -16.70 -10.55 -4.57
N CYS A 490 -16.00 -11.23 -3.65
CA CYS A 490 -16.61 -11.91 -2.50
C CYS A 490 -17.39 -10.96 -1.59
N SER A 491 -17.03 -9.68 -1.58
CA SER A 491 -17.74 -8.64 -0.82
C SER A 491 -18.88 -7.98 -1.60
N GLY A 492 -19.15 -8.40 -2.86
CA GLY A 492 -20.20 -7.87 -3.72
C GLY A 492 -19.76 -6.66 -4.55
N GLY A 493 -18.46 -6.36 -4.61
CA GLY A 493 -17.89 -5.26 -5.36
C GLY A 493 -17.44 -5.64 -6.78
N GLU A 494 -17.60 -4.72 -7.71
CA GLU A 494 -16.98 -4.76 -9.03
C GLU A 494 -15.56 -4.17 -8.92
N PRO A 495 -14.48 -4.94 -9.18
CA PRO A 495 -13.12 -4.40 -9.20
C PRO A 495 -12.99 -3.23 -10.17
N LEU A 496 -12.39 -2.11 -9.73
CA LEU A 496 -12.27 -0.89 -10.56
C LEU A 496 -10.83 -0.63 -11.01
N ALA A 497 -9.91 -0.56 -10.07
CA ALA A 497 -8.52 -0.18 -10.31
C ALA A 497 -7.65 -0.58 -9.13
N ILE A 498 -6.33 -0.58 -9.35
CA ILE A 498 -5.34 -0.82 -8.30
C ILE A 498 -4.42 0.38 -8.08
N THR A 499 -3.90 0.45 -6.87
CA THR A 499 -2.64 1.10 -6.52
C THR A 499 -1.67 0.01 -6.06
N ASP A 500 -0.38 0.24 -6.15
CA ASP A 500 0.61 -0.73 -5.70
C ASP A 500 1.68 -0.11 -4.80
N CYS A 501 2.37 -0.99 -4.08
CA CYS A 501 3.60 -0.64 -3.39
C CYS A 501 4.62 -1.74 -3.68
N LEU A 502 5.61 -1.42 -4.51
CA LEU A 502 6.61 -2.37 -4.99
C LEU A 502 7.78 -2.42 -4.00
N ASN A 503 7.77 -3.40 -3.11
CA ASN A 503 8.81 -3.58 -2.10
C ASN A 503 9.79 -4.67 -2.55
N PHE A 504 11.04 -4.28 -2.85
CA PHE A 504 12.09 -5.18 -3.33
C PHE A 504 13.44 -4.88 -2.65
N GLY A 505 14.39 -5.79 -2.80
CA GLY A 505 15.77 -5.60 -2.38
C GLY A 505 16.51 -4.56 -3.23
N ASN A 506 17.84 -4.66 -3.26
CA ASN A 506 18.71 -3.73 -3.96
C ASN A 506 18.61 -3.91 -5.49
N PRO A 507 18.12 -2.89 -6.24
CA PRO A 507 17.93 -2.97 -7.70
C PRO A 507 19.26 -3.00 -8.49
N GLU A 508 20.41 -2.76 -7.84
CA GLU A 508 21.73 -2.91 -8.45
C GLU A 508 22.11 -4.37 -8.64
N LYS A 509 21.44 -5.30 -7.93
CA LYS A 509 21.63 -6.74 -8.07
C LYS A 509 20.80 -7.26 -9.24
N PRO A 510 21.40 -7.83 -10.31
CA PRO A 510 20.66 -8.24 -11.52
C PRO A 510 19.54 -9.25 -11.25
N GLU A 511 19.69 -10.11 -10.25
CA GLU A 511 18.66 -11.09 -9.87
C GLU A 511 17.46 -10.43 -9.16
N ILE A 512 17.69 -9.38 -8.36
CA ILE A 512 16.63 -8.56 -7.76
C ILE A 512 15.91 -7.78 -8.85
N PHE A 513 16.64 -7.18 -9.79
CA PHE A 513 16.02 -6.43 -10.89
C PHE A 513 15.16 -7.34 -11.78
N TRP A 514 15.58 -8.60 -12.00
CA TRP A 514 14.78 -9.61 -12.67
C TRP A 514 13.47 -9.91 -11.92
N GLN A 515 13.49 -10.01 -10.59
CA GLN A 515 12.27 -10.16 -9.77
C GLN A 515 11.32 -8.97 -9.98
N ILE A 516 11.85 -7.74 -10.03
CA ILE A 516 11.06 -6.52 -10.28
C ILE A 516 10.38 -6.59 -11.66
N GLU A 517 11.16 -6.86 -12.71
CA GLU A 517 10.65 -6.94 -14.08
C GLU A 517 9.57 -7.99 -14.22
N LYS A 518 9.82 -9.19 -13.72
CA LYS A 518 8.89 -10.32 -13.85
C LYS A 518 7.62 -10.12 -13.04
N SER A 519 7.73 -9.56 -11.84
CA SER A 519 6.54 -9.23 -11.03
C SER A 519 5.66 -8.20 -11.75
N VAL A 520 6.25 -7.15 -12.31
CA VAL A 520 5.51 -6.13 -13.07
C VAL A 520 4.93 -6.70 -14.36
N ASP A 521 5.63 -7.60 -15.06
CA ASP A 521 5.08 -8.30 -16.23
C ASP A 521 3.80 -9.08 -15.87
N GLY A 522 3.84 -9.87 -14.79
CA GLY A 522 2.69 -10.64 -14.31
C GLY A 522 1.52 -9.76 -13.85
N MET A 523 1.80 -8.77 -13.02
CA MET A 523 0.80 -7.80 -12.56
C MET A 523 0.15 -7.06 -13.73
N SER A 524 0.95 -6.63 -14.71
CA SER A 524 0.46 -5.92 -15.90
C SER A 524 -0.48 -6.78 -16.74
N GLU A 525 -0.17 -8.07 -16.92
CA GLU A 525 -1.04 -9.01 -17.63
C GLU A 525 -2.37 -9.20 -16.90
N ALA A 526 -2.32 -9.42 -15.58
CA ALA A 526 -3.51 -9.54 -14.76
C ALA A 526 -4.38 -8.28 -14.79
N CYS A 527 -3.77 -7.10 -14.66
CA CYS A 527 -4.49 -5.82 -14.73
C CYS A 527 -5.19 -5.61 -16.08
N ARG A 528 -4.56 -6.02 -17.19
CA ARG A 528 -5.20 -5.94 -18.53
C ARG A 528 -6.36 -6.93 -18.64
N THR A 529 -6.18 -8.17 -18.20
CA THR A 529 -7.20 -9.20 -18.29
C THR A 529 -8.39 -8.88 -17.39
N LEU A 530 -8.15 -8.47 -16.15
CA LEU A 530 -9.18 -8.15 -15.16
C LEU A 530 -9.75 -6.74 -15.32
N GLN A 531 -9.19 -5.93 -16.23
CA GLN A 531 -9.59 -4.54 -16.48
C GLN A 531 -9.48 -3.63 -15.24
N THR A 532 -8.41 -3.83 -14.47
CA THR A 532 -8.10 -3.07 -13.25
C THR A 532 -6.80 -2.28 -13.45
N PRO A 533 -6.85 -1.11 -14.11
CA PRO A 533 -5.65 -0.32 -14.38
C PRO A 533 -4.95 0.14 -13.09
N VAL A 534 -3.64 0.38 -13.20
CA VAL A 534 -2.80 0.93 -12.14
C VAL A 534 -2.91 2.45 -12.17
N ILE A 535 -3.55 3.05 -11.18
CA ILE A 535 -3.80 4.50 -11.15
C ILE A 535 -2.79 5.30 -10.34
N GLY A 536 -1.89 4.62 -9.64
CA GLY A 536 -0.85 5.20 -8.82
C GLY A 536 -0.13 4.12 -8.03
N GLY A 537 0.87 4.50 -7.30
CA GLY A 537 1.63 3.57 -6.47
C GLY A 537 2.92 4.19 -5.97
N ASN A 538 3.74 3.36 -5.34
CA ASN A 538 5.03 3.72 -4.80
C ASN A 538 6.03 2.59 -5.03
N VAL A 539 7.30 2.92 -5.07
CA VAL A 539 8.41 1.96 -5.16
C VAL A 539 9.29 2.10 -3.92
N SER A 540 9.52 0.99 -3.24
CA SER A 540 10.44 0.88 -2.11
C SER A 540 11.50 -0.16 -2.44
N MET A 541 12.70 0.29 -2.69
CA MET A 541 13.88 -0.54 -2.99
C MET A 541 14.82 -0.60 -1.79
N TYR A 542 15.88 -1.39 -1.91
CA TYR A 542 16.90 -1.56 -0.87
C TYR A 542 16.36 -2.15 0.45
N ASN A 543 15.23 -2.88 0.39
CA ASN A 543 14.72 -3.61 1.56
C ASN A 543 15.59 -4.84 1.82
N GLU A 544 16.77 -4.58 2.34
CA GLU A 544 17.78 -5.57 2.68
C GLU A 544 18.38 -5.26 4.05
N ARG A 545 18.80 -6.30 4.74
CA ARG A 545 19.58 -6.18 5.96
C ARG A 545 20.77 -7.13 5.90
N SER A 546 21.98 -6.57 6.08
CA SER A 546 23.23 -7.35 6.03
C SER A 546 23.40 -8.14 4.73
N GLY A 547 22.92 -7.60 3.61
CA GLY A 547 23.01 -8.22 2.28
C GLY A 547 21.95 -9.25 1.96
N GLU A 548 21.02 -9.54 2.88
CA GLU A 548 19.86 -10.41 2.65
C GLU A 548 18.62 -9.59 2.34
N ALA A 549 18.03 -9.83 1.18
CA ALA A 549 16.83 -9.16 0.71
C ALA A 549 15.57 -9.80 1.32
N VAL A 550 14.56 -8.97 1.57
CA VAL A 550 13.20 -9.46 1.80
C VAL A 550 12.69 -10.21 0.57
N TYR A 551 11.68 -11.07 0.73
CA TYR A 551 10.99 -11.60 -0.45
C TYR A 551 10.40 -10.46 -1.28
N PRO A 552 10.38 -10.61 -2.63
CA PRO A 552 9.74 -9.62 -3.49
C PRO A 552 8.27 -9.47 -3.08
N THR A 553 7.88 -8.25 -2.71
CA THR A 553 6.55 -7.98 -2.12
C THR A 553 5.88 -6.81 -2.84
N PRO A 554 5.42 -6.99 -4.09
CA PRO A 554 4.60 -6.00 -4.79
C PRO A 554 3.17 -6.04 -4.23
N THR A 555 2.91 -5.27 -3.17
CA THR A 555 1.60 -5.19 -2.54
C THR A 555 0.60 -4.49 -3.45
N VAL A 556 -0.58 -5.08 -3.58
CA VAL A 556 -1.70 -4.53 -4.35
C VAL A 556 -2.74 -3.95 -3.39
N GLY A 557 -3.11 -2.69 -3.59
CA GLY A 557 -4.29 -2.08 -3.00
C GLY A 557 -5.38 -1.98 -4.07
N MET A 558 -6.55 -2.57 -3.84
CA MET A 558 -7.65 -2.55 -4.81
C MET A 558 -8.90 -1.93 -4.22
N VAL A 559 -9.57 -1.12 -5.02
CA VAL A 559 -10.91 -0.58 -4.72
C VAL A 559 -11.89 -1.06 -5.78
N GLY A 560 -13.07 -1.47 -5.31
CA GLY A 560 -14.18 -1.87 -6.14
C GLY A 560 -15.47 -1.13 -5.77
N LEU A 561 -16.43 -1.13 -6.67
CA LEU A 561 -17.74 -0.49 -6.51
C LEU A 561 -18.81 -1.52 -6.17
N VAL A 562 -19.43 -1.38 -5.02
CA VAL A 562 -20.68 -2.04 -4.68
C VAL A 562 -21.80 -1.13 -5.17
N HIS A 563 -22.47 -1.51 -6.25
CA HIS A 563 -23.51 -0.68 -6.90
C HIS A 563 -24.75 -0.44 -6.02
N ASP A 564 -25.05 -1.40 -5.15
CA ASP A 564 -26.17 -1.34 -4.21
C ASP A 564 -25.76 -2.08 -2.93
N LEU A 565 -25.86 -1.44 -1.79
CA LEU A 565 -25.48 -1.99 -0.49
C LEU A 565 -26.19 -3.30 -0.13
N LYS A 566 -27.35 -3.61 -0.76
CA LYS A 566 -28.02 -4.91 -0.59
C LYS A 566 -27.22 -6.09 -1.15
N HIS A 567 -26.24 -5.84 -2.02
CA HIS A 567 -25.36 -6.86 -2.59
C HIS A 567 -24.12 -7.12 -1.72
N VAL A 568 -23.95 -6.38 -0.62
CA VAL A 568 -22.85 -6.64 0.32
C VAL A 568 -22.93 -8.08 0.83
N THR A 569 -21.83 -8.80 0.67
CA THR A 569 -21.71 -10.21 1.01
C THR A 569 -20.49 -10.39 1.90
N THR A 570 -20.52 -11.34 2.81
CA THR A 570 -19.44 -11.64 3.75
C THR A 570 -19.18 -13.14 3.81
N GLN A 571 -18.04 -13.52 4.37
CA GLN A 571 -17.59 -14.92 4.34
C GLN A 571 -18.32 -15.86 5.29
N GLU A 572 -18.85 -15.36 6.43
CA GLU A 572 -19.45 -16.23 7.46
C GLU A 572 -20.73 -16.89 6.99
N PHE A 573 -20.95 -18.15 7.39
CA PHE A 573 -22.20 -18.88 7.18
C PHE A 573 -23.38 -18.14 7.79
N LYS A 574 -24.55 -18.16 7.12
CA LYS A 574 -25.73 -17.38 7.51
C LYS A 574 -26.80 -18.19 8.25
N GLN A 575 -27.11 -19.40 7.75
CA GLN A 575 -28.11 -20.25 8.38
C GLN A 575 -27.89 -21.74 8.10
N ALA A 576 -28.33 -22.58 9.03
CA ALA A 576 -28.34 -24.03 8.84
C ALA A 576 -29.27 -24.42 7.69
N GLY A 577 -28.83 -25.39 6.89
CA GLY A 577 -29.53 -25.85 5.70
C GLY A 577 -29.15 -25.13 4.41
N ASP A 578 -28.34 -24.07 4.47
CA ASP A 578 -27.72 -23.51 3.26
C ASP A 578 -26.75 -24.53 2.65
N LEU A 579 -26.76 -24.61 1.33
CA LEU A 579 -25.89 -25.52 0.58
C LEU A 579 -24.50 -24.92 0.42
N VAL A 580 -23.46 -25.72 0.66
CA VAL A 580 -22.08 -25.30 0.48
C VAL A 580 -21.57 -25.75 -0.88
N TYR A 581 -21.00 -24.80 -1.63
CA TYR A 581 -20.39 -25.02 -2.94
C TYR A 581 -18.93 -24.62 -2.94
N VAL A 582 -18.14 -25.32 -3.73
CA VAL A 582 -16.77 -24.91 -4.12
C VAL A 582 -16.76 -24.60 -5.59
N ILE A 583 -16.21 -23.44 -5.93
CA ILE A 583 -15.91 -23.05 -7.30
C ILE A 583 -14.41 -23.25 -7.50
N GLY A 584 -14.03 -23.83 -8.63
CA GLY A 584 -12.64 -24.08 -8.99
C GLY A 584 -12.12 -25.46 -8.60
N GLU A 585 -11.02 -25.85 -9.24
CA GLU A 585 -10.39 -27.14 -9.08
C GLU A 585 -9.29 -27.09 -8.03
N THR A 586 -9.19 -28.14 -7.23
CA THR A 586 -8.05 -28.37 -6.33
C THR A 586 -6.98 -29.17 -7.06
N LYS A 587 -5.77 -28.66 -7.06
CA LYS A 587 -4.55 -29.33 -7.54
C LYS A 587 -3.59 -29.54 -6.38
N ALA A 588 -2.68 -30.49 -6.50
CA ALA A 588 -1.66 -30.72 -5.47
C ALA A 588 -0.55 -29.65 -5.52
N GLU A 589 -0.92 -28.41 -5.26
CA GLU A 589 -0.05 -27.23 -5.31
C GLU A 589 0.26 -26.74 -3.89
N PHE A 590 1.51 -26.94 -3.47
CA PHE A 590 1.99 -26.65 -2.11
C PHE A 590 3.20 -25.72 -2.05
N GLY A 591 3.80 -25.38 -3.20
CA GLY A 591 4.95 -24.48 -3.24
C GLY A 591 4.60 -23.11 -2.66
N GLY A 592 5.33 -22.66 -1.66
CA GLY A 592 5.09 -21.42 -0.95
C GLY A 592 3.91 -21.43 0.01
N SER A 593 3.21 -22.57 0.17
CA SER A 593 2.05 -22.68 1.07
C SER A 593 2.45 -22.58 2.54
N GLU A 594 1.48 -22.19 3.37
CA GLU A 594 1.68 -22.17 4.83
C GLU A 594 1.95 -23.59 5.38
N LEU A 595 1.31 -24.63 4.81
CA LEU A 595 1.58 -26.00 5.17
C LEU A 595 3.04 -26.40 4.86
N GLN A 596 3.57 -26.05 3.69
CA GLN A 596 4.95 -26.33 3.32
C GLN A 596 5.93 -25.66 4.28
N LYS A 597 5.71 -24.35 4.57
CA LYS A 597 6.55 -23.63 5.52
C LYS A 597 6.49 -24.25 6.91
N MET A 598 5.29 -24.60 7.39
CA MET A 598 5.10 -25.17 8.71
C MET A 598 5.82 -26.51 8.88
N ILE A 599 5.77 -27.39 7.87
CA ILE A 599 6.37 -28.72 7.92
C ILE A 599 7.89 -28.66 7.73
N HIS A 600 8.37 -27.84 6.79
CA HIS A 600 9.77 -27.84 6.34
C HIS A 600 10.61 -26.67 6.87
N GLY A 601 9.99 -25.67 7.50
CA GLY A 601 10.67 -24.45 7.95
C GLY A 601 11.17 -23.56 6.82
N LYS A 602 10.83 -23.86 5.56
CA LYS A 602 11.22 -23.12 4.35
C LYS A 602 10.23 -23.35 3.22
N ILE A 603 10.30 -22.49 2.21
CA ILE A 603 9.55 -22.64 0.97
C ILE A 603 10.46 -23.07 -0.18
N PHE A 604 9.92 -23.80 -1.15
CA PHE A 604 10.64 -24.28 -2.34
C PHE A 604 9.66 -24.79 -3.40
N GLY A 605 10.16 -25.03 -4.60
CA GLY A 605 9.42 -25.61 -5.72
C GLY A 605 8.64 -24.56 -6.50
N GLN A 606 7.57 -24.99 -7.15
CA GLN A 606 6.76 -24.15 -8.03
C GLN A 606 5.65 -23.47 -7.23
N SER A 607 5.37 -22.20 -7.53
CA SER A 607 4.18 -21.52 -7.04
C SER A 607 2.90 -22.18 -7.58
N PRO A 608 1.74 -21.95 -6.94
CA PRO A 608 0.47 -22.33 -7.57
C PRO A 608 0.31 -21.70 -8.96
N SER A 609 -0.36 -22.41 -9.86
CA SER A 609 -0.65 -21.93 -11.21
C SER A 609 -1.92 -21.09 -11.24
N ILE A 610 -2.00 -20.18 -12.20
CA ILE A 610 -3.20 -19.38 -12.45
C ILE A 610 -3.46 -19.24 -13.95
N ASP A 611 -4.75 -19.35 -14.34
CA ASP A 611 -5.26 -18.99 -15.65
C ASP A 611 -6.15 -17.75 -15.49
N LEU A 612 -5.73 -16.63 -16.02
CA LEU A 612 -6.42 -15.35 -15.84
C LEU A 612 -7.78 -15.28 -16.55
N ASP A 613 -7.98 -16.01 -17.65
CA ASP A 613 -9.27 -16.05 -18.34
C ASP A 613 -10.28 -16.85 -17.53
N VAL A 614 -9.84 -17.96 -16.93
CA VAL A 614 -10.64 -18.78 -16.01
C VAL A 614 -10.97 -17.97 -14.75
N GLU A 615 -9.98 -17.26 -14.20
CA GLU A 615 -10.15 -16.36 -13.05
C GLU A 615 -11.23 -15.31 -13.32
N LEU A 616 -11.11 -14.57 -14.41
CA LEU A 616 -12.08 -13.54 -14.81
C LEU A 616 -13.49 -14.11 -14.99
N LYS A 617 -13.62 -15.28 -15.65
CA LYS A 617 -14.90 -15.96 -15.83
C LYS A 617 -15.56 -16.24 -14.48
N ARG A 618 -14.82 -16.84 -13.54
CA ARG A 618 -15.33 -17.21 -12.22
C ARG A 618 -15.72 -15.99 -11.41
N GLN A 619 -14.88 -14.96 -11.38
CA GLN A 619 -15.20 -13.70 -10.71
C GLN A 619 -16.49 -13.07 -11.24
N LYS A 620 -16.68 -13.00 -12.56
CA LYS A 620 -17.91 -12.48 -13.18
C LYS A 620 -19.13 -13.31 -12.82
N GLN A 621 -19.02 -14.64 -12.79
CA GLN A 621 -20.13 -15.52 -12.41
C GLN A 621 -20.52 -15.31 -10.94
N VAL A 622 -19.56 -15.22 -10.02
CA VAL A 622 -19.81 -15.00 -8.59
C VAL A 622 -20.46 -13.64 -8.37
N LEU A 623 -19.90 -12.58 -8.95
CA LEU A 623 -20.45 -11.22 -8.81
C LEU A 623 -21.90 -11.12 -9.35
N ALA A 624 -22.16 -11.68 -10.53
CA ALA A 624 -23.50 -11.71 -11.11
C ALA A 624 -24.49 -12.49 -10.23
N ALA A 625 -24.07 -13.60 -9.65
CA ALA A 625 -24.90 -14.39 -8.74
C ALA A 625 -25.18 -13.66 -7.41
N ILE A 626 -24.21 -12.91 -6.88
CA ILE A 626 -24.42 -12.03 -5.72
C ILE A 626 -25.45 -10.95 -6.05
N GLN A 627 -25.31 -10.27 -7.20
CA GLN A 627 -26.22 -9.21 -7.64
C GLN A 627 -27.64 -9.74 -7.92
N ALA A 628 -27.75 -10.99 -8.32
CA ALA A 628 -29.06 -11.68 -8.49
C ALA A 628 -29.67 -12.17 -7.17
N GLY A 629 -28.98 -11.99 -6.01
CA GLY A 629 -29.46 -12.44 -4.70
C GLY A 629 -29.45 -13.95 -4.50
N LEU A 630 -28.64 -14.68 -5.27
CA LEU A 630 -28.54 -16.14 -5.21
C LEU A 630 -27.59 -16.65 -4.13
N ILE A 631 -26.61 -15.85 -3.74
CA ILE A 631 -25.53 -16.19 -2.79
C ILE A 631 -25.85 -15.65 -1.40
N GLN A 632 -25.57 -16.45 -0.36
CA GLN A 632 -25.71 -16.06 1.05
C GLN A 632 -24.36 -15.63 1.66
N SER A 633 -23.29 -16.37 1.38
CA SER A 633 -21.92 -16.03 1.79
C SER A 633 -20.95 -16.38 0.66
N ALA A 634 -19.87 -15.64 0.61
CA ALA A 634 -18.77 -15.86 -0.34
C ALA A 634 -17.44 -15.63 0.36
N HIS A 635 -16.47 -16.49 0.09
CA HIS A 635 -15.12 -16.42 0.62
C HIS A 635 -14.13 -16.95 -0.43
N ASP A 636 -13.02 -16.27 -0.64
CA ASP A 636 -11.96 -16.80 -1.49
C ASP A 636 -11.18 -17.89 -0.77
N VAL A 637 -10.45 -18.71 -1.52
CA VAL A 637 -9.58 -19.75 -0.95
C VAL A 637 -8.14 -19.34 -1.16
N ALA A 638 -7.47 -19.04 -0.06
CA ALA A 638 -6.08 -18.55 0.01
C ALA A 638 -5.21 -19.44 0.91
N GLU A 639 -4.43 -18.86 1.83
CA GLU A 639 -3.51 -19.58 2.70
C GLU A 639 -4.21 -20.66 3.53
N GLY A 640 -3.63 -21.84 3.52
CA GLY A 640 -4.16 -23.00 4.23
C GLY A 640 -5.23 -23.80 3.51
N GLY A 641 -5.68 -23.34 2.32
CA GLY A 641 -6.58 -24.08 1.44
C GLY A 641 -8.02 -24.18 1.91
N LEU A 642 -8.78 -25.15 1.38
CA LEU A 642 -10.23 -25.28 1.61
C LEU A 642 -10.59 -25.54 3.07
N ALA A 643 -9.80 -26.32 3.81
CA ALA A 643 -10.10 -26.62 5.20
C ALA A 643 -10.06 -25.36 6.06
N VAL A 644 -9.12 -24.45 5.81
CA VAL A 644 -9.04 -23.14 6.49
C VAL A 644 -10.20 -22.25 6.06
N ALA A 645 -10.47 -22.10 4.75
CA ALA A 645 -11.55 -21.24 4.26
C ALA A 645 -12.94 -21.65 4.79
N ILE A 646 -13.25 -22.96 4.81
CA ILE A 646 -14.51 -23.48 5.39
C ILE A 646 -14.56 -23.20 6.91
N THR A 647 -13.42 -23.34 7.59
CA THR A 647 -13.32 -23.08 9.04
C THR A 647 -13.54 -21.59 9.34
N GLU A 648 -12.96 -20.68 8.59
CA GLU A 648 -13.14 -19.24 8.75
C GLU A 648 -14.60 -18.82 8.55
N SER A 649 -15.28 -19.42 7.55
CA SER A 649 -16.71 -19.22 7.34
C SER A 649 -17.55 -19.71 8.52
N ALA A 650 -17.16 -20.80 9.18
CA ALA A 650 -17.84 -21.32 10.37
C ALA A 650 -17.51 -20.50 11.63
N ILE A 651 -16.25 -20.08 11.82
CA ILE A 651 -15.79 -19.29 12.98
C ILE A 651 -16.53 -17.96 13.08
N GLY A 652 -16.82 -17.29 11.96
CA GLY A 652 -17.57 -16.04 11.93
C GLY A 652 -19.03 -16.18 12.36
N ALA A 653 -19.62 -17.36 12.20
CA ALA A 653 -21.01 -17.64 12.48
C ALA A 653 -21.21 -18.19 13.90
N LYS A 654 -22.28 -17.78 14.59
CA LYS A 654 -22.58 -18.27 15.94
C LYS A 654 -23.36 -19.59 15.87
N GLY A 655 -22.81 -20.65 16.46
CA GLY A 655 -23.48 -21.95 16.60
C GLY A 655 -23.72 -22.71 15.30
N LEU A 656 -23.13 -22.27 14.20
CA LEU A 656 -23.16 -22.94 12.92
C LEU A 656 -21.86 -23.72 12.68
N GLY A 657 -22.00 -24.82 11.95
CA GLY A 657 -20.90 -25.62 11.45
C GLY A 657 -21.17 -26.01 10.01
N ALA A 658 -20.48 -27.01 9.48
CA ALA A 658 -20.72 -27.54 8.16
C ALA A 658 -20.38 -29.04 8.09
N THR A 659 -21.10 -29.76 7.25
CA THR A 659 -20.70 -31.11 6.82
C THR A 659 -20.44 -31.05 5.33
N VAL A 660 -19.20 -31.34 4.94
CA VAL A 660 -18.77 -31.27 3.54
C VAL A 660 -18.05 -32.54 3.14
N LYS A 661 -18.06 -32.82 1.85
CA LYS A 661 -17.35 -33.91 1.19
C LYS A 661 -16.45 -33.35 0.13
N LEU A 662 -15.15 -33.61 0.23
CA LEU A 662 -14.14 -33.15 -0.70
C LEU A 662 -13.57 -34.33 -1.48
N ASP A 663 -13.40 -34.10 -2.79
CA ASP A 663 -12.87 -35.11 -3.72
C ASP A 663 -11.36 -34.96 -3.88
N GLY A 664 -10.69 -36.06 -4.23
CA GLY A 664 -9.25 -36.11 -4.51
C GLY A 664 -8.39 -36.62 -3.34
N GLU A 665 -7.06 -36.47 -3.48
CA GLU A 665 -6.12 -36.87 -2.42
C GLU A 665 -6.34 -35.96 -1.18
N ALA A 666 -6.47 -36.57 -0.02
CA ALA A 666 -6.96 -35.92 1.18
C ALA A 666 -6.15 -34.68 1.60
N THR A 667 -4.82 -34.75 1.56
CA THR A 667 -3.98 -33.60 1.94
C THR A 667 -4.16 -32.44 0.95
N ALA A 668 -4.22 -32.74 -0.34
CA ALA A 668 -4.45 -31.74 -1.37
C ALA A 668 -5.86 -31.14 -1.26
N ALA A 669 -6.88 -31.99 -1.10
CA ALA A 669 -8.25 -31.54 -0.95
C ALA A 669 -8.45 -30.57 0.22
N LEU A 670 -7.74 -30.78 1.33
CA LEU A 670 -7.83 -29.95 2.53
C LEU A 670 -6.97 -28.70 2.47
N PHE A 671 -5.69 -28.81 2.07
CA PHE A 671 -4.66 -27.82 2.38
C PHE A 671 -3.89 -27.28 1.16
N ALA A 672 -4.14 -27.75 -0.07
CA ALA A 672 -3.52 -27.15 -1.24
C ALA A 672 -4.02 -25.71 -1.44
N GLU A 673 -3.12 -24.85 -1.90
CA GLU A 673 -3.42 -23.41 -2.09
C GLU A 673 -3.62 -23.08 -3.58
N SER A 674 -4.34 -23.97 -4.30
CA SER A 674 -4.68 -23.73 -5.71
C SER A 674 -5.52 -22.47 -5.88
N GLN A 675 -5.24 -21.72 -6.93
CA GLN A 675 -5.84 -20.43 -7.19
C GLN A 675 -7.24 -20.51 -7.82
N SER A 676 -7.89 -19.36 -7.91
CA SER A 676 -9.21 -19.19 -8.59
C SER A 676 -10.33 -20.04 -7.97
N ARG A 677 -10.35 -20.16 -6.65
CA ARG A 677 -11.33 -20.95 -5.90
C ARG A 677 -12.12 -20.10 -4.93
N PHE A 678 -13.40 -20.50 -4.72
CA PHE A 678 -14.32 -19.83 -3.79
C PHE A 678 -15.09 -20.87 -2.97
N VAL A 679 -15.40 -20.52 -1.73
CA VAL A 679 -16.40 -21.20 -0.89
C VAL A 679 -17.66 -20.35 -0.88
N ILE A 680 -18.77 -20.90 -1.37
CA ILE A 680 -20.03 -20.18 -1.53
C ILE A 680 -21.14 -20.91 -0.76
N THR A 681 -22.04 -20.17 -0.13
CA THR A 681 -23.28 -20.76 0.39
C THR A 681 -24.50 -20.21 -0.33
N VAL A 682 -25.50 -21.10 -0.53
CA VAL A 682 -26.71 -20.84 -1.32
C VAL A 682 -27.90 -21.41 -0.59
N LYS A 683 -29.02 -20.67 -0.51
CA LYS A 683 -30.27 -21.22 0.00
C LYS A 683 -30.76 -22.37 -0.87
N ARG A 684 -31.38 -23.40 -0.27
CA ARG A 684 -31.94 -24.55 -1.02
C ARG A 684 -32.90 -24.14 -2.11
N GLU A 685 -33.70 -23.11 -1.89
CA GLU A 685 -34.65 -22.57 -2.88
C GLU A 685 -33.98 -21.97 -4.12
N ASN A 686 -32.74 -21.49 -3.98
CA ASN A 686 -31.97 -20.87 -5.05
C ASN A 686 -31.08 -21.89 -5.82
N LYS A 687 -31.05 -23.16 -5.40
CA LYS A 687 -30.15 -24.19 -5.95
C LYS A 687 -30.12 -24.23 -7.48
N GLU A 688 -31.28 -24.44 -8.09
CA GLU A 688 -31.39 -24.60 -9.56
C GLU A 688 -30.95 -23.34 -10.31
N ALA A 689 -31.33 -22.17 -9.79
CA ALA A 689 -30.95 -20.88 -10.37
C ALA A 689 -29.46 -20.65 -10.28
N PHE A 690 -28.83 -20.96 -9.13
CA PHE A 690 -27.40 -20.83 -8.91
C PHE A 690 -26.61 -21.80 -9.80
N GLU A 691 -26.93 -23.10 -9.81
CA GLU A 691 -26.24 -24.11 -10.61
C GLU A 691 -26.34 -23.85 -12.13
N LYS A 692 -27.38 -23.14 -12.56
CA LYS A 692 -27.49 -22.68 -13.95
C LYS A 692 -26.60 -21.48 -14.26
N ALA A 693 -26.36 -20.62 -13.29
CA ALA A 693 -25.62 -19.37 -13.46
C ALA A 693 -24.10 -19.52 -13.19
N VAL A 694 -23.73 -20.44 -12.32
CA VAL A 694 -22.36 -20.59 -11.81
C VAL A 694 -21.90 -22.03 -11.95
N GLU A 695 -20.72 -22.21 -12.52
CA GLU A 695 -20.03 -23.50 -12.59
C GLU A 695 -19.39 -23.82 -11.23
N ALA A 696 -20.08 -24.62 -10.41
CA ALA A 696 -19.71 -24.94 -9.04
C ALA A 696 -20.06 -26.38 -8.68
N ILE A 697 -19.37 -26.91 -7.69
CA ILE A 697 -19.61 -28.25 -7.15
C ILE A 697 -20.25 -28.11 -5.76
N GLN A 698 -21.44 -28.71 -5.57
CA GLN A 698 -22.04 -28.79 -4.25
C GLN A 698 -21.25 -29.81 -3.42
N VAL A 699 -20.64 -29.35 -2.33
CA VAL A 699 -19.82 -30.18 -1.45
C VAL A 699 -20.49 -30.53 -0.14
N GLY A 700 -21.56 -29.84 0.25
CA GLY A 700 -22.22 -30.13 1.52
C GLY A 700 -23.29 -29.13 1.93
N GLU A 701 -23.46 -28.99 3.22
CA GLU A 701 -24.44 -28.06 3.82
C GLU A 701 -23.96 -27.47 5.15
N VAL A 702 -24.45 -26.30 5.47
CA VAL A 702 -24.30 -25.63 6.75
C VAL A 702 -25.20 -26.33 7.78
N THR A 703 -24.65 -26.60 8.97
CA THR A 703 -25.33 -27.31 10.06
C THR A 703 -25.48 -26.41 11.30
N ASN A 704 -26.30 -26.85 12.24
CA ASN A 704 -26.45 -26.24 13.56
C ASN A 704 -25.71 -27.03 14.66
N THR A 705 -24.71 -27.83 14.28
CA THR A 705 -23.98 -28.72 15.20
C THR A 705 -22.81 -28.02 15.91
N ASN A 706 -22.45 -26.80 15.51
CA ASN A 706 -21.22 -26.11 15.97
C ASN A 706 -19.93 -26.93 15.73
N GLU A 707 -19.95 -27.77 14.67
CA GLU A 707 -18.82 -28.62 14.26
C GLU A 707 -18.61 -28.53 12.76
N VAL A 708 -17.37 -28.57 12.32
CA VAL A 708 -17.00 -28.80 10.92
C VAL A 708 -16.57 -30.22 10.76
N THR A 709 -17.26 -30.98 9.91
CA THR A 709 -16.93 -32.35 9.56
C THR A 709 -16.65 -32.44 8.07
N ILE A 710 -15.46 -32.93 7.70
CA ILE A 710 -15.03 -33.11 6.32
C ILE A 710 -14.83 -34.59 6.05
N HIS A 711 -15.43 -35.07 4.94
CA HIS A 711 -15.34 -36.44 4.44
C HIS A 711 -14.55 -36.49 3.13
N ASN A 712 -14.00 -37.67 2.82
CA ASN A 712 -13.47 -37.98 1.50
C ASN A 712 -14.56 -38.51 0.55
N GLU A 713 -14.20 -38.88 -0.69
CA GLU A 713 -15.11 -39.44 -1.70
C GLU A 713 -15.82 -40.73 -1.24
N GLU A 714 -15.18 -41.54 -0.40
CA GLU A 714 -15.72 -42.78 0.15
C GLU A 714 -16.62 -42.55 1.37
N ASN A 715 -16.90 -41.30 1.75
CA ASN A 715 -17.61 -40.91 2.96
C ASN A 715 -16.89 -41.27 4.28
N GLU A 716 -15.59 -41.47 4.25
CA GLU A 716 -14.79 -41.61 5.45
C GLU A 716 -14.52 -40.20 6.03
N VAL A 717 -14.59 -40.09 7.36
CA VAL A 717 -14.32 -38.84 8.05
C VAL A 717 -12.83 -38.55 8.03
N LEU A 718 -12.40 -37.48 7.35
CA LEU A 718 -11.03 -36.97 7.40
C LEU A 718 -10.77 -36.20 8.69
N LEU A 719 -11.69 -35.34 9.08
CA LEU A 719 -11.62 -34.61 10.36
C LEU A 719 -13.03 -34.19 10.83
N THR A 720 -13.15 -34.06 12.16
CA THR A 720 -14.25 -33.36 12.83
C THR A 720 -13.67 -32.45 13.89
N ALA A 721 -14.05 -31.17 13.86
CA ALA A 721 -13.54 -30.17 14.79
C ALA A 721 -14.66 -29.24 15.29
N ASN A 722 -14.64 -28.95 16.59
CA ASN A 722 -15.58 -28.03 17.20
C ASN A 722 -15.23 -26.59 16.84
N VAL A 723 -16.23 -25.80 16.42
CA VAL A 723 -16.04 -24.43 15.92
C VAL A 723 -15.53 -23.49 17.02
N ASP A 724 -15.98 -23.64 18.27
CA ASP A 724 -15.51 -22.79 19.36
C ASP A 724 -14.06 -23.09 19.76
N GLU A 725 -13.64 -24.36 19.67
CA GLU A 725 -12.23 -24.74 19.88
C GLU A 725 -11.35 -24.15 18.77
N MET A 726 -11.78 -24.25 17.52
CA MET A 726 -11.06 -23.66 16.38
C MET A 726 -10.98 -22.13 16.49
N ARG A 727 -12.09 -21.47 16.84
CA ARG A 727 -12.15 -20.02 17.09
C ARG A 727 -11.16 -19.60 18.18
N LYS A 728 -11.11 -20.34 19.28
CA LYS A 728 -10.18 -20.08 20.40
C LYS A 728 -8.72 -20.21 19.96
N ALA A 729 -8.39 -21.25 19.21
CA ALA A 729 -7.04 -21.45 18.68
C ALA A 729 -6.64 -20.31 17.72
N TRP A 730 -7.52 -19.98 16.77
CA TRP A 730 -7.32 -18.94 15.77
C TRP A 730 -7.18 -17.54 16.37
N LYS A 731 -8.07 -17.15 17.30
CA LYS A 731 -8.01 -15.83 17.98
C LYS A 731 -6.89 -15.72 19.01
N GLY A 732 -6.50 -16.83 19.62
CA GLY A 732 -5.52 -16.84 20.71
C GLY A 732 -4.07 -16.81 20.24
N ALA A 733 -3.79 -17.12 18.99
CA ALA A 733 -2.43 -17.35 18.51
C ALA A 733 -1.51 -16.12 18.67
N ILE A 734 -1.85 -15.00 18.07
CA ILE A 734 -1.06 -13.76 18.15
C ILE A 734 -0.97 -13.25 19.60
N PRO A 735 -2.07 -13.09 20.37
CA PRO A 735 -1.98 -12.68 21.77
C PRO A 735 -1.13 -13.60 22.67
N CYS A 736 -1.08 -14.91 22.38
CA CYS A 736 -0.21 -15.84 23.10
C CYS A 736 1.27 -15.64 22.80
N LEU A 737 1.60 -15.33 21.55
CA LEU A 737 2.98 -15.08 21.13
C LEU A 737 3.53 -13.75 21.66
N LEU A 738 2.67 -12.76 21.85
CA LEU A 738 3.07 -11.43 22.37
C LEU A 738 3.32 -11.43 23.90
N LYS A 739 2.78 -12.38 24.65
CA LYS A 739 3.08 -12.57 26.10
C LYS A 739 4.51 -13.06 26.29
#